data_bacf5c0b43506a7be0751bf7bff38427
#
_entry.id   bacf5c0b43506a7be0751bf7bff38427
#
_cell.length_a   1.000
_cell.length_b   1.000
_cell.length_c   1.000
_cell.angle_alpha   90.00
_cell.angle_beta   90.00
_cell.angle_gamma   90.00
#
_symmetry.space_group_name_H-M   'P 1'
#
loop_
_entity.id
_entity.type
_entity.pdbx_description
1 polymer ?
#
loop_
_entity_poly.entity_id
_entity_poly.type
_entity_poly.pdbx_seq_one_letter_code
_entity_poly.pdbx_strand_id
1 'polypeptide(L)'
;MEEFKPKRKNTAQPAQNGQSAPHTRKPRTPKPQGENAANAQHKPRPRRPRPAASATAEQNAAAQSIPAPRPRRPRQNQNSAAPQNGQATAPRPQGQRRGRRPKNPEHLEMTPAIPMHICPLGGLGEVGKNITLYECQGDMILVDCGLVFPDADMFGVDLVIPDFTYVLENRDRIKGLFITHGHEDHIGSLPYLLKKFNVPIYAAKLTIGLIKNKLEEHGLASSAIFHEIRPRQKVTLGCFTVEPIHVNHSIPDSLAFAIDCPAGVVIHTGDFKVDYTPLSGDAVTDLPTIAEYGRKGVLALLADSTNAERPGFTATEQTVAEGVRRLFAKAGKRRIIVATFASNIYRVQQIIDLAIESGRKVAVSGRSMVSNTEMARELGYLHAPDNVLITIDEINKYPPEKVVLITTGSQGEPLSALSRMAQASHRQVRVGPNDFIIISARPIPGNEKTVTKVVNGLLTLGAEVIYENMYDTHVSGHACQEEQKLMLTLAHPQFFLPVHGEFKQLKRHAETAEHLGYIPKQNIYIAENGQNIRLSADGMTVENTVTAGAVMVDGYGVGDVGNVVLRDRHHLSEDGIIIVTAAIDGSNGQVLSGPDLVSRGFVYVRESEELMEGARTQVEMALDRSLADNLHDWASVKARVREALSSYIYRRTKRSPMILPILLEV
;
A
#
# COMPACT_ATOMS: atom_id res chain seq x y z
N MET A 1 -56.29 -15.13 -4.89
CA MET A 1 -57.18 -14.30 -5.76
C MET A 1 -56.34 -13.12 -6.15
N GLU A 2 -55.85 -12.96 -7.33
CA GLU A 2 -55.98 -13.52 -8.68
C GLU A 2 -54.61 -13.45 -9.35
N GLU A 3 -54.19 -14.48 -9.83
CA GLU A 3 -53.53 -14.90 -11.04
C GLU A 3 -53.67 -13.92 -12.22
N PHE A 4 -52.60 -13.67 -12.92
CA PHE A 4 -52.57 -13.67 -14.39
C PHE A 4 -51.21 -14.07 -14.94
N LYS A 5 -51.22 -15.17 -15.68
CA LYS A 5 -50.14 -15.74 -16.48
C LYS A 5 -50.23 -15.28 -17.96
N PRO A 6 -49.30 -15.66 -18.83
CA PRO A 6 -48.75 -14.88 -19.96
C PRO A 6 -49.36 -15.20 -21.32
N LYS A 7 -49.03 -14.40 -22.36
CA LYS A 7 -49.31 -14.75 -23.77
C LYS A 7 -48.07 -14.74 -24.63
N ARG A 8 -47.73 -15.91 -25.15
CA ARG A 8 -46.95 -16.16 -26.37
C ARG A 8 -47.82 -15.93 -27.61
N LYS A 9 -47.16 -15.57 -28.74
CA LYS A 9 -47.39 -16.06 -30.12
C LYS A 9 -46.40 -15.31 -31.05
N ASN A 10 -45.48 -15.96 -31.71
CA ASN A 10 -45.42 -16.83 -32.88
C ASN A 10 -45.48 -16.10 -34.23
N THR A 11 -44.41 -16.33 -34.94
CA THR A 11 -44.24 -16.80 -36.32
C THR A 11 -44.27 -15.75 -37.44
N ALA A 12 -43.24 -15.63 -38.28
CA ALA A 12 -43.03 -16.36 -39.51
C ALA A 12 -41.78 -15.84 -40.28
N GLN A 13 -40.93 -16.78 -40.71
CA GLN A 13 -40.13 -16.70 -41.95
C GLN A 13 -41.03 -17.20 -43.12
N PRO A 14 -40.70 -17.12 -44.44
CA PRO A 14 -39.38 -17.27 -45.07
C PRO A 14 -39.20 -16.54 -46.47
N ALA A 15 -38.09 -16.87 -47.12
CA ALA A 15 -37.75 -17.12 -48.53
C ALA A 15 -36.73 -16.11 -49.14
N GLN A 16 -35.53 -16.54 -49.41
CA GLN A 16 -34.83 -17.16 -50.54
C GLN A 16 -34.80 -16.36 -51.87
N ASN A 17 -33.58 -16.25 -52.35
CA ASN A 17 -32.96 -16.29 -53.69
C ASN A 17 -32.09 -15.07 -53.97
N GLY A 18 -30.90 -15.11 -54.57
CA GLY A 18 -30.10 -16.17 -55.14
C GLY A 18 -28.93 -15.51 -55.88
N GLN A 19 -27.82 -16.21 -55.88
CA GLN A 19 -26.76 -16.22 -56.92
C GLN A 19 -26.13 -14.91 -57.41
N SER A 20 -24.81 -14.67 -57.36
CA SER A 20 -23.74 -15.30 -58.15
C SER A 20 -22.37 -14.67 -57.82
N ALA A 21 -21.36 -15.51 -57.66
CA ALA A 21 -19.94 -15.18 -57.88
C ALA A 21 -19.62 -15.19 -59.37
N PRO A 22 -18.47 -14.72 -59.88
CA PRO A 22 -17.16 -15.24 -59.55
C PRO A 22 -15.92 -14.30 -59.80
N HIS A 23 -14.74 -14.87 -59.46
CA HIS A 23 -13.41 -14.75 -60.07
C HIS A 23 -12.42 -13.66 -59.61
N THR A 24 -11.46 -14.11 -58.81
CA THR A 24 -9.99 -14.29 -59.05
C THR A 24 -9.20 -13.10 -59.64
N ARG A 25 -8.13 -12.73 -58.92
CA ARG A 25 -6.73 -12.75 -59.40
C ARG A 25 -5.76 -12.15 -58.36
N LYS A 26 -4.85 -12.99 -57.84
CA LYS A 26 -3.47 -12.58 -57.53
C LYS A 26 -2.73 -12.37 -58.84
N PRO A 27 -1.70 -11.50 -58.93
CA PRO A 27 -0.37 -11.99 -58.73
C PRO A 27 0.76 -11.02 -58.31
N ARG A 28 1.81 -11.63 -57.78
CA ARG A 28 3.24 -11.50 -58.07
C ARG A 28 4.06 -10.27 -57.72
N THR A 29 5.01 -10.57 -56.84
CA THR A 29 6.34 -9.93 -56.71
C THR A 29 7.15 -9.91 -57.97
N PRO A 30 8.16 -8.99 -58.07
CA PRO A 30 9.50 -9.47 -58.38
C PRO A 30 10.63 -8.86 -57.52
N LYS A 31 11.62 -9.70 -57.30
CA LYS A 31 13.03 -9.40 -57.04
C LYS A 31 13.79 -9.74 -58.36
N PRO A 32 15.13 -9.60 -58.51
CA PRO A 32 16.16 -8.69 -57.96
C PRO A 32 17.13 -8.21 -59.09
N GLN A 33 18.24 -7.57 -58.74
CA GLN A 33 19.59 -7.51 -59.34
C GLN A 33 20.21 -6.16 -59.09
N GLY A 34 21.45 -5.88 -58.72
CA GLY A 34 22.65 -6.68 -58.58
C GLY A 34 23.83 -5.72 -58.52
N GLU A 35 24.84 -6.11 -57.76
CA GLU A 35 26.27 -5.86 -57.94
C GLU A 35 26.80 -4.39 -57.87
N ASN A 36 27.87 -4.03 -57.22
CA ASN A 36 29.18 -4.63 -56.87
C ASN A 36 29.91 -3.77 -55.83
N ALA A 37 30.49 -4.34 -54.89
CA ALA A 37 31.91 -4.64 -54.62
C ALA A 37 32.75 -3.54 -53.94
N ALA A 38 33.32 -3.92 -52.86
CA ALA A 38 34.70 -4.03 -52.43
C ALA A 38 35.25 -3.13 -51.35
N ASN A 39 35.83 -3.80 -50.41
CA ASN A 39 37.03 -3.61 -49.58
C ASN A 39 36.91 -2.96 -48.20
N ALA A 40 36.97 -3.73 -47.22
CA ALA A 40 38.11 -4.37 -46.48
C ALA A 40 38.71 -3.50 -45.36
N GLN A 41 38.69 -4.10 -44.22
CA GLN A 41 39.76 -4.18 -43.19
C GLN A 41 39.71 -3.32 -41.92
N HIS A 42 39.74 -4.07 -40.84
CA HIS A 42 40.44 -3.94 -39.57
C HIS A 42 39.70 -3.34 -38.35
N LYS A 43 39.40 -4.26 -37.44
CA LYS A 43 39.40 -4.04 -35.97
C LYS A 43 40.81 -3.72 -35.49
N PRO A 44 41.01 -3.03 -34.33
CA PRO A 44 40.88 -3.72 -33.06
C PRO A 44 40.40 -2.87 -31.86
N ARG A 45 39.98 -3.57 -30.81
CA ARG A 45 39.87 -3.05 -29.45
C ARG A 45 41.24 -2.66 -28.88
N PRO A 46 41.30 -1.66 -27.92
CA PRO A 46 41.95 -2.00 -26.67
C PRO A 46 41.35 -1.35 -25.39
N ARG A 47 41.39 -2.13 -24.32
CA ARG A 47 41.91 -1.97 -22.95
C ARG A 47 41.75 -0.64 -22.20
N ARG A 48 41.22 -0.83 -20.96
CA ARG A 48 41.35 0.06 -19.80
C ARG A 48 42.80 0.33 -19.45
N PRO A 49 43.11 1.49 -18.78
CA PRO A 49 43.92 1.43 -17.58
C PRO A 49 43.38 2.25 -16.40
N ARG A 50 43.80 1.85 -15.22
CA ARG A 50 43.80 2.51 -13.91
C ARG A 50 45.21 3.06 -13.64
N PRO A 51 45.46 3.70 -12.46
CA PRO A 51 45.61 5.13 -12.27
C PRO A 51 47.07 5.52 -11.88
N ALA A 52 47.38 6.82 -11.85
CA ALA A 52 48.52 7.31 -11.06
C ALA A 52 48.35 8.78 -10.68
N ALA A 53 48.93 9.09 -9.56
CA ALA A 53 48.85 10.29 -8.75
C ALA A 53 49.82 11.40 -9.16
N SER A 54 49.65 12.53 -8.44
CA SER A 54 50.62 13.64 -8.14
C SER A 54 50.49 14.86 -9.05
N ALA A 55 50.26 16.00 -8.54
CA ALA A 55 50.83 16.94 -7.61
C ALA A 55 50.89 18.35 -8.22
N THR A 56 50.61 19.35 -7.36
CA THR A 56 51.08 20.76 -7.36
C THR A 56 50.48 21.73 -8.41
N ALA A 57 50.12 22.95 -8.14
CA ALA A 57 50.29 23.91 -7.04
C ALA A 57 49.42 25.16 -7.25
N GLU A 58 49.02 25.81 -6.16
CA GLU A 58 48.95 27.26 -5.89
C GLU A 58 48.06 28.16 -6.81
N GLN A 59 47.16 29.00 -6.31
CA GLN A 59 47.34 30.13 -5.39
C GLN A 59 46.03 30.78 -4.97
N ASN A 60 45.98 31.10 -3.66
CA ASN A 60 45.46 32.32 -3.02
C ASN A 60 44.07 32.91 -3.27
N ALA A 61 43.25 32.92 -2.21
CA ALA A 61 42.82 34.17 -1.57
C ALA A 61 42.14 33.92 -0.22
N ALA A 62 42.44 34.78 0.72
CA ALA A 62 42.18 34.76 2.14
C ALA A 62 40.68 34.93 2.54
N ALA A 63 40.26 34.23 3.60
CA ALA A 63 39.22 34.73 4.51
C ALA A 63 39.47 34.19 5.93
N GLN A 64 39.30 35.08 6.86
CA GLN A 64 39.72 35.09 8.24
C GLN A 64 39.05 34.02 9.11
N SER A 65 39.87 33.38 9.93
CA SER A 65 39.49 32.47 11.02
C SER A 65 39.29 33.24 12.33
N ILE A 66 38.23 32.93 13.04
CA ILE A 66 38.00 33.28 14.45
C ILE A 66 38.07 32.01 15.27
N PRO A 67 38.83 31.96 16.39
CA PRO A 67 39.14 30.72 17.09
C PRO A 67 38.15 30.36 18.20
N ALA A 68 37.94 29.04 18.39
CA ALA A 68 37.16 28.42 19.46
C ALA A 68 37.85 28.52 20.85
N PRO A 69 37.12 28.67 21.96
CA PRO A 69 37.71 28.67 23.30
C PRO A 69 37.85 27.24 23.86
N ARG A 70 39.01 26.99 24.49
CA ARG A 70 39.38 25.77 25.22
C ARG A 70 38.75 25.73 26.62
N PRO A 71 38.53 24.55 27.19
CA PRO A 71 37.89 24.38 28.51
C PRO A 71 38.90 24.64 29.66
N ARG A 72 38.42 25.31 30.73
CA ARG A 72 39.18 25.53 31.96
C ARG A 72 38.89 24.44 32.98
N ARG A 73 39.95 23.85 33.54
CA ARG A 73 40.00 22.97 34.74
C ARG A 73 39.69 23.74 36.04
N PRO A 74 39.19 23.07 37.08
CA PRO A 74 38.89 23.71 38.36
C PRO A 74 40.12 23.87 39.24
N ARG A 75 40.21 25.01 39.95
CA ARG A 75 41.19 25.28 41.00
C ARG A 75 40.57 25.01 42.37
N GLN A 76 41.22 24.14 43.14
CA GLN A 76 41.15 24.07 44.61
C GLN A 76 41.74 25.35 45.21
N ASN A 77 41.13 25.84 46.27
CA ASN A 77 41.84 26.60 47.30
C ASN A 77 41.30 26.32 48.68
N GLN A 78 42.26 26.07 49.53
CA GLN A 78 42.14 25.82 50.99
C GLN A 78 42.31 27.13 51.77
N ASN A 79 41.79 27.06 53.05
CA ASN A 79 42.22 27.76 54.26
C ASN A 79 41.93 29.26 54.35
N SER A 80 41.49 29.77 55.48
CA SER A 80 41.77 29.53 56.90
C SER A 80 41.02 30.55 57.79
N ALA A 81 40.78 30.16 59.01
CA ALA A 81 40.83 30.92 60.27
C ALA A 81 39.62 31.70 60.78
N ALA A 82 39.17 31.22 61.91
CA ALA A 82 38.36 31.90 62.92
C ALA A 82 39.13 33.06 63.61
N PRO A 83 38.49 33.96 64.45
CA PRO A 83 38.21 33.56 65.81
C PRO A 83 36.99 34.25 66.53
N GLN A 84 36.44 33.49 67.52
CA GLN A 84 36.08 33.84 68.91
C GLN A 84 35.29 35.10 69.25
N ASN A 85 34.20 35.05 69.96
CA ASN A 85 33.91 35.00 71.39
C ASN A 85 32.54 35.61 71.73
N GLY A 86 31.88 35.06 72.73
CA GLY A 86 30.79 35.73 73.43
C GLY A 86 29.82 34.77 74.14
N GLN A 87 30.16 34.52 75.37
CA GLN A 87 29.41 33.77 76.38
C GLN A 87 28.02 34.39 76.70
N ALA A 88 27.01 33.56 77.06
CA ALA A 88 26.50 33.47 78.40
C ALA A 88 25.16 32.71 78.53
N THR A 89 25.17 31.72 79.39
CA THR A 89 24.18 31.30 80.38
C THR A 89 22.88 30.61 80.05
N ALA A 90 22.79 29.36 80.50
CA ALA A 90 21.57 28.58 80.73
C ALA A 90 20.73 29.11 81.89
N PRO A 91 19.47 28.63 82.12
CA PRO A 91 19.19 27.43 82.84
C PRO A 91 18.04 26.54 82.32
N ARG A 92 18.12 25.26 82.64
CA ARG A 92 17.03 24.28 82.62
C ARG A 92 15.96 24.57 83.70
N PRO A 93 14.67 24.04 83.56
CA PRO A 93 14.35 22.72 84.04
C PRO A 93 13.33 21.89 83.23
N GLN A 94 13.54 20.60 83.31
CA GLN A 94 12.69 19.41 83.37
C GLN A 94 11.18 19.50 83.04
N GLY A 95 10.77 18.66 82.14
CA GLY A 95 9.38 18.24 81.93
C GLY A 95 9.32 17.05 81.02
N GLN A 96 9.24 15.85 81.55
CA GLN A 96 9.04 14.58 80.86
C GLN A 96 7.71 14.59 80.11
N ARG A 97 7.72 14.50 78.83
CA ARG A 97 6.59 14.01 78.05
C ARG A 97 7.03 12.81 77.21
N ARG A 98 6.41 11.64 77.49
CA ARG A 98 6.51 10.39 76.78
C ARG A 98 6.31 10.60 75.33
N GLY A 99 7.31 10.26 74.46
CA GLY A 99 7.23 10.25 73.03
C GLY A 99 6.22 9.20 72.57
N ARG A 100 5.20 9.64 71.83
CA ARG A 100 4.47 8.75 70.93
C ARG A 100 5.44 8.29 69.86
N ARG A 101 5.65 6.96 69.74
CA ARG A 101 6.26 6.34 68.56
C ARG A 101 5.51 6.83 67.33
N PRO A 102 6.19 7.25 66.25
CA PRO A 102 5.53 7.46 64.98
C PRO A 102 4.90 6.13 64.55
N LYS A 103 3.60 6.12 64.26
CA LYS A 103 2.95 5.03 63.54
C LYS A 103 3.74 4.81 62.25
N ASN A 104 4.07 3.56 61.94
CA ASN A 104 4.51 3.14 60.61
C ASN A 104 3.62 3.83 59.59
N PRO A 105 4.17 4.41 58.49
CA PRO A 105 3.34 4.80 57.38
C PRO A 105 2.56 3.56 56.98
N GLU A 106 1.24 3.67 57.01
CA GLU A 106 0.36 2.67 56.43
C GLU A 106 0.91 2.44 55.02
N HIS A 107 1.26 1.21 54.68
CA HIS A 107 1.43 0.77 53.34
C HIS A 107 0.10 1.10 52.64
N LEU A 108 0.02 2.22 51.95
CA LEU A 108 -0.97 2.42 50.91
C LEU A 108 -0.75 1.29 49.91
N GLU A 109 -1.59 0.26 49.98
CA GLU A 109 -1.71 -0.70 48.90
C GLU A 109 -2.05 0.12 47.68
N MET A 110 -1.05 0.36 46.83
CA MET A 110 -1.30 1.02 45.52
C MET A 110 -2.21 0.07 44.75
N THR A 111 -3.43 0.54 44.48
CA THR A 111 -4.32 -0.17 43.59
C THR A 111 -3.58 -0.32 42.24
N PRO A 112 -3.44 -1.54 41.71
CA PRO A 112 -2.75 -1.73 40.44
C PRO A 112 -3.35 -0.86 39.38
N ALA A 113 -2.53 -0.17 38.59
CA ALA A 113 -3.02 0.66 37.48
C ALA A 113 -3.79 -0.22 36.50
N ILE A 114 -4.98 0.26 36.09
CA ILE A 114 -5.80 -0.43 35.11
C ILE A 114 -5.03 -0.45 33.80
N PRO A 115 -4.84 -1.61 33.14
CA PRO A 115 -4.13 -1.67 31.87
C PRO A 115 -5.05 -1.42 30.69
N MET A 116 -4.47 -0.92 29.60
CA MET A 116 -4.98 -0.99 28.24
C MET A 116 -4.15 -2.01 27.47
N HIS A 117 -4.76 -2.75 26.56
CA HIS A 117 -4.07 -3.59 25.60
C HIS A 117 -4.19 -2.97 24.22
N ILE A 118 -3.07 -2.91 23.49
CA ILE A 118 -3.00 -2.48 22.11
C ILE A 118 -2.50 -3.65 21.30
N CYS A 119 -3.29 -4.06 20.31
CA CYS A 119 -2.97 -5.19 19.46
C CYS A 119 -3.05 -4.78 17.98
N PRO A 120 -1.91 -4.40 17.35
CA PRO A 120 -1.86 -4.23 15.90
C PRO A 120 -2.05 -5.57 15.21
N LEU A 121 -3.04 -5.68 14.32
CA LEU A 121 -3.32 -6.87 13.52
C LEU A 121 -2.84 -6.72 12.07
N GLY A 122 -2.36 -5.53 11.71
CA GLY A 122 -1.76 -5.18 10.42
C GLY A 122 -1.16 -3.78 10.45
N GLY A 123 -0.36 -3.42 9.43
CA GLY A 123 0.25 -2.10 9.28
C GLY A 123 1.63 -1.94 9.91
N LEU A 124 2.22 -3.01 10.48
CA LEU A 124 3.56 -2.99 11.04
C LEU A 124 4.50 -3.87 10.25
N GLY A 125 5.68 -3.31 9.88
CA GLY A 125 6.63 -3.99 9.00
C GLY A 125 6.21 -3.99 7.53
N GLU A 126 5.12 -3.35 7.21
CA GLU A 126 4.51 -3.23 5.88
C GLU A 126 3.83 -1.87 5.73
N VAL A 127 3.53 -1.45 4.49
CA VAL A 127 2.69 -0.29 4.20
C VAL A 127 1.35 -0.79 3.69
N GLY A 128 0.30 -0.62 4.50
CA GLY A 128 -1.06 -1.08 4.22
C GLY A 128 -1.56 -2.11 5.24
N LYS A 129 -2.76 -2.66 5.01
CA LYS A 129 -3.45 -3.57 5.93
C LYS A 129 -3.63 -3.00 7.35
N ASN A 130 -3.77 -1.69 7.47
CA ASN A 130 -3.86 -1.04 8.78
C ASN A 130 -5.11 -1.49 9.53
N ILE A 131 -4.91 -2.09 10.69
CA ILE A 131 -5.96 -2.44 11.64
C ILE A 131 -5.34 -2.60 13.03
N THR A 132 -5.85 -1.86 14.00
CA THR A 132 -5.38 -1.91 15.40
C THR A 132 -6.57 -2.08 16.34
N LEU A 133 -6.46 -3.03 17.27
CA LEU A 133 -7.44 -3.29 18.30
C LEU A 133 -6.97 -2.69 19.63
N TYR A 134 -7.87 -2.01 20.31
CA TYR A 134 -7.70 -1.47 21.66
C TYR A 134 -8.65 -2.17 22.62
N GLU A 135 -8.15 -2.62 23.76
CA GLU A 135 -8.94 -3.28 24.80
C GLU A 135 -8.69 -2.62 26.15
N CYS A 136 -9.75 -2.32 26.90
CA CYS A 136 -9.70 -1.90 28.28
C CYS A 136 -10.93 -2.39 29.04
N GLN A 137 -10.75 -2.94 30.23
CA GLN A 137 -11.82 -3.45 31.11
C GLN A 137 -12.84 -4.38 30.41
N GLY A 138 -12.38 -5.13 29.40
CA GLY A 138 -13.22 -6.06 28.66
C GLY A 138 -13.95 -5.48 27.45
N ASP A 139 -14.02 -4.17 27.28
CA ASP A 139 -14.52 -3.53 26.07
C ASP A 139 -13.40 -3.39 25.04
N MET A 140 -13.75 -3.45 23.76
CA MET A 140 -12.83 -3.33 22.65
C MET A 140 -13.33 -2.34 21.60
N ILE A 141 -12.40 -1.64 20.95
CA ILE A 141 -12.64 -0.85 19.74
C ILE A 141 -11.58 -1.16 18.69
N LEU A 142 -11.91 -0.96 17.43
CA LEU A 142 -10.99 -1.08 16.30
C LEU A 142 -10.68 0.29 15.72
N VAL A 143 -9.48 0.46 15.22
CA VAL A 143 -9.08 1.60 14.38
C VAL A 143 -8.57 1.06 13.04
N ASP A 144 -9.23 1.48 11.96
CA ASP A 144 -9.01 1.12 10.56
C ASP A 144 -9.28 -0.36 10.23
N CYS A 145 -9.41 -0.64 8.93
CA CYS A 145 -9.62 -1.97 8.37
C CYS A 145 -9.17 -1.98 6.90
N GLY A 146 -7.84 -1.85 6.72
CA GLY A 146 -7.21 -1.65 5.43
C GLY A 146 -6.82 -2.94 4.70
N LEU A 147 -6.50 -2.80 3.42
CA LEU A 147 -5.88 -3.83 2.60
C LEU A 147 -4.45 -3.44 2.20
N VAL A 148 -3.72 -4.38 1.59
CA VAL A 148 -2.50 -4.11 0.83
C VAL A 148 -2.60 -4.76 -0.54
N PHE A 149 -1.98 -4.16 -1.55
CA PHE A 149 -1.88 -4.76 -2.88
C PHE A 149 -0.80 -5.84 -2.88
N PRO A 150 -1.00 -6.93 -3.66
CA PRO A 150 -0.06 -8.04 -3.68
C PRO A 150 1.29 -7.65 -4.26
N ASP A 151 2.35 -8.28 -3.78
CA ASP A 151 3.69 -8.19 -4.36
C ASP A 151 3.76 -8.85 -5.74
N ALA A 152 4.79 -8.51 -6.52
CA ALA A 152 4.95 -8.96 -7.90
C ALA A 152 5.09 -10.50 -8.06
N ASP A 153 5.44 -11.21 -7.01
CA ASP A 153 5.57 -12.67 -6.95
C ASP A 153 4.28 -13.38 -6.48
N MET A 154 3.27 -12.65 -6.04
CA MET A 154 1.96 -13.16 -5.67
C MET A 154 1.06 -13.34 -6.90
N PHE A 155 1.44 -14.24 -7.82
CA PHE A 155 0.73 -14.44 -9.10
C PHE A 155 -0.76 -14.75 -8.92
N GLY A 156 -1.62 -13.93 -9.53
CA GLY A 156 -3.07 -14.11 -9.55
C GLY A 156 -3.77 -13.75 -8.25
N VAL A 157 -3.08 -13.14 -7.28
CA VAL A 157 -3.70 -12.53 -6.10
C VAL A 157 -4.15 -11.13 -6.46
N ASP A 158 -5.39 -10.78 -6.18
CA ASP A 158 -5.94 -9.45 -6.48
C ASP A 158 -5.61 -8.45 -5.37
N LEU A 159 -5.71 -8.89 -4.10
CA LEU A 159 -5.44 -8.08 -2.92
C LEU A 159 -5.17 -8.97 -1.70
N VAL A 160 -4.60 -8.36 -0.65
CA VAL A 160 -4.29 -9.03 0.61
C VAL A 160 -4.97 -8.28 1.76
N ILE A 161 -5.71 -9.01 2.60
CA ILE A 161 -6.44 -8.46 3.75
C ILE A 161 -5.88 -8.98 5.08
N PRO A 162 -6.16 -8.33 6.22
CA PRO A 162 -5.82 -8.85 7.53
C PRO A 162 -6.53 -10.18 7.82
N ASP A 163 -5.92 -11.01 8.64
CA ASP A 163 -6.62 -12.14 9.25
C ASP A 163 -7.55 -11.62 10.35
N PHE A 164 -8.85 -11.86 10.18
CA PHE A 164 -9.88 -11.40 11.11
C PHE A 164 -10.18 -12.40 12.24
N THR A 165 -9.44 -13.50 12.36
CA THR A 165 -9.74 -14.56 13.34
C THR A 165 -9.88 -13.99 14.73
N TYR A 166 -8.89 -13.22 15.20
CA TYR A 166 -8.92 -12.62 16.54
C TYR A 166 -10.07 -11.60 16.73
N VAL A 167 -10.39 -10.82 15.67
CA VAL A 167 -11.53 -9.89 15.68
C VAL A 167 -12.85 -10.65 15.83
N LEU A 168 -13.02 -11.75 15.09
CA LEU A 168 -14.25 -12.56 15.11
C LEU A 168 -14.44 -13.33 16.42
N GLU A 169 -13.36 -13.80 17.03
CA GLU A 169 -13.37 -14.44 18.35
C GLU A 169 -13.81 -13.48 19.47
N ASN A 170 -13.54 -12.17 19.30
CA ASN A 170 -13.85 -11.13 20.27
C ASN A 170 -15.03 -10.22 19.87
N ARG A 171 -15.79 -10.57 18.84
CA ARG A 171 -16.84 -9.70 18.22
C ARG A 171 -17.85 -9.15 19.24
N ASP A 172 -18.20 -9.91 20.29
CA ASP A 172 -19.21 -9.51 21.28
C ASP A 172 -18.68 -8.41 22.23
N ARG A 173 -17.37 -8.24 22.30
CA ARG A 173 -16.67 -7.22 23.08
C ARG A 173 -16.38 -5.95 22.28
N ILE A 174 -16.39 -6.03 20.93
CA ILE A 174 -16.08 -4.92 20.03
C ILE A 174 -17.29 -3.99 19.92
N LYS A 175 -17.14 -2.75 20.39
CA LYS A 175 -18.19 -1.74 20.45
C LYS A 175 -18.31 -0.91 19.17
N GLY A 176 -17.23 -0.77 18.40
CA GLY A 176 -17.21 0.01 17.17
C GLY A 176 -15.86 -0.01 16.46
N LEU A 177 -15.90 0.43 15.22
CA LEU A 177 -14.74 0.60 14.35
C LEU A 177 -14.61 2.07 13.96
N PHE A 178 -13.51 2.70 14.32
CA PHE A 178 -13.17 4.06 13.95
C PHE A 178 -12.28 4.05 12.70
N ILE A 179 -12.58 4.90 11.72
CA ILE A 179 -11.81 5.01 10.50
C ILE A 179 -11.13 6.37 10.44
N THR A 180 -9.81 6.37 10.27
CA THR A 180 -9.01 7.59 10.20
C THR A 180 -9.27 8.37 8.93
N HIS A 181 -9.27 7.72 7.77
CA HIS A 181 -9.52 8.33 6.46
C HIS A 181 -9.87 7.29 5.38
N GLY A 182 -10.13 7.76 4.16
CA GLY A 182 -10.72 6.94 3.10
C GLY A 182 -9.76 6.28 2.11
N HIS A 183 -8.48 6.08 2.42
CA HIS A 183 -7.56 5.32 1.56
C HIS A 183 -7.77 3.81 1.70
N GLU A 184 -7.40 3.06 0.65
CA GLU A 184 -7.61 1.61 0.56
C GLU A 184 -6.90 0.83 1.68
N ASP A 185 -5.74 1.26 2.07
CA ASP A 185 -4.95 0.67 3.16
C ASP A 185 -5.51 0.95 4.56
N HIS A 186 -6.65 1.70 4.65
CA HIS A 186 -7.42 1.96 5.87
C HIS A 186 -8.88 1.50 5.79
N ILE A 187 -9.47 1.39 4.59
CA ILE A 187 -10.89 0.98 4.42
C ILE A 187 -11.08 -0.26 3.55
N GLY A 188 -10.03 -0.68 2.83
CA GLY A 188 -10.16 -1.62 1.73
C GLY A 188 -10.64 -3.01 2.11
N SER A 189 -10.42 -3.45 3.35
CA SER A 189 -10.86 -4.76 3.82
C SER A 189 -12.25 -4.78 4.47
N LEU A 190 -12.90 -3.62 4.58
CA LEU A 190 -14.25 -3.51 5.17
C LEU A 190 -15.28 -4.47 4.55
N PRO A 191 -15.35 -4.66 3.22
CA PRO A 191 -16.33 -5.58 2.65
C PRO A 191 -16.16 -7.03 3.14
N TYR A 192 -14.94 -7.44 3.42
CA TYR A 192 -14.62 -8.79 3.88
C TYR A 192 -14.90 -8.98 5.37
N LEU A 193 -14.65 -7.95 6.19
CA LEU A 193 -15.00 -7.95 7.60
C LEU A 193 -16.53 -7.93 7.79
N LEU A 194 -17.22 -7.00 7.11
CA LEU A 194 -18.66 -6.79 7.28
C LEU A 194 -19.52 -7.96 6.80
N LYS A 195 -19.03 -8.77 5.87
CA LYS A 195 -19.67 -10.06 5.52
C LYS A 195 -19.73 -11.05 6.69
N LYS A 196 -18.78 -10.95 7.63
CA LYS A 196 -18.65 -11.86 8.78
C LYS A 196 -19.13 -11.23 10.08
N PHE A 197 -18.94 -9.92 10.24
CA PHE A 197 -19.25 -9.17 11.45
C PHE A 197 -19.63 -7.72 11.10
N ASN A 198 -20.91 -7.39 11.23
CA ASN A 198 -21.44 -6.06 10.92
C ASN A 198 -21.22 -5.11 12.12
N VAL A 199 -20.01 -4.61 12.28
CA VAL A 199 -19.60 -3.67 13.33
C VAL A 199 -20.04 -2.25 12.97
N PRO A 200 -20.55 -1.41 13.93
CA PRO A 200 -20.81 0.00 13.69
C PRO A 200 -19.54 0.77 13.33
N ILE A 201 -19.60 1.57 12.26
CA ILE A 201 -18.46 2.33 11.70
C ILE A 201 -18.62 3.80 12.05
N TYR A 202 -17.56 4.38 12.65
CA TYR A 202 -17.44 5.79 13.00
C TYR A 202 -16.40 6.43 12.10
N ALA A 203 -16.81 7.33 11.20
CA ALA A 203 -15.92 7.95 10.23
C ALA A 203 -16.39 9.36 9.85
N ALA A 204 -15.51 10.15 9.24
CA ALA A 204 -15.86 11.45 8.69
C ALA A 204 -16.75 11.31 7.44
N LYS A 205 -17.42 12.39 7.06
CA LYS A 205 -18.45 12.40 6.01
C LYS A 205 -17.94 11.90 4.66
N LEU A 206 -16.78 12.37 4.18
CA LEU A 206 -16.19 11.93 2.91
C LEU A 206 -15.78 10.46 2.98
N THR A 207 -15.17 10.04 4.08
CA THR A 207 -14.76 8.66 4.32
C THR A 207 -15.96 7.70 4.26
N ILE A 208 -17.10 8.07 4.88
CA ILE A 208 -18.34 7.30 4.78
C ILE A 208 -18.80 7.18 3.31
N GLY A 209 -18.71 8.26 2.53
CA GLY A 209 -19.04 8.23 1.10
C GLY A 209 -18.19 7.23 0.33
N LEU A 210 -16.88 7.22 0.55
CA LEU A 210 -15.95 6.29 -0.09
C LEU A 210 -16.22 4.83 0.32
N ILE A 211 -16.49 4.60 1.62
CA ILE A 211 -16.84 3.27 2.12
C ILE A 211 -18.16 2.78 1.49
N LYS A 212 -19.17 3.64 1.37
CA LYS A 212 -20.45 3.28 0.73
C LYS A 212 -20.24 2.86 -0.73
N ASN A 213 -19.50 3.64 -1.54
CA ASN A 213 -19.18 3.26 -2.90
C ASN A 213 -18.53 1.87 -2.99
N LYS A 214 -17.59 1.58 -2.10
CA LYS A 214 -16.93 0.28 -2.02
C LYS A 214 -17.90 -0.83 -1.61
N LEU A 215 -18.75 -0.61 -0.63
CA LEU A 215 -19.72 -1.59 -0.14
C LEU A 215 -20.84 -1.86 -1.15
N GLU A 216 -21.18 -0.90 -2.02
CA GLU A 216 -22.14 -1.09 -3.12
C GLU A 216 -21.66 -2.16 -4.11
N GLU A 217 -20.37 -2.19 -4.44
CA GLU A 217 -19.77 -3.22 -5.30
C GLU A 217 -19.91 -4.63 -4.72
N HIS A 218 -20.04 -4.74 -3.39
CA HIS A 218 -20.22 -5.99 -2.65
C HIS A 218 -21.66 -6.25 -2.18
N GLY A 219 -22.61 -5.35 -2.48
CA GLY A 219 -24.01 -5.47 -2.07
C GLY A 219 -24.25 -5.30 -0.56
N LEU A 220 -23.35 -4.61 0.15
CA LEU A 220 -23.36 -4.46 1.62
C LEU A 220 -23.72 -3.05 2.09
N ALA A 221 -23.83 -2.07 1.20
CA ALA A 221 -24.03 -0.67 1.57
C ALA A 221 -25.30 -0.43 2.41
N SER A 222 -26.39 -1.17 2.13
CA SER A 222 -27.67 -1.03 2.84
C SER A 222 -27.68 -1.67 4.23
N SER A 223 -26.76 -2.59 4.52
CA SER A 223 -26.70 -3.30 5.82
C SER A 223 -25.70 -2.67 6.78
N ALA A 224 -24.72 -1.91 6.29
CA ALA A 224 -23.69 -1.29 7.10
C ALA A 224 -24.24 -0.17 8.00
N ILE A 225 -23.74 -0.10 9.23
CA ILE A 225 -24.16 0.87 10.24
C ILE A 225 -23.12 1.98 10.30
N PHE A 226 -23.50 3.20 9.93
CA PHE A 226 -22.60 4.35 9.89
C PHE A 226 -22.96 5.41 10.91
N HIS A 227 -21.95 5.95 11.58
CA HIS A 227 -22.01 7.11 12.46
C HIS A 227 -21.03 8.16 11.95
N GLU A 228 -21.55 9.27 11.43
CA GLU A 228 -20.72 10.42 11.05
C GLU A 228 -20.13 11.05 12.30
N ILE A 229 -18.80 11.21 12.32
CA ILE A 229 -18.07 11.91 13.38
C ILE A 229 -17.33 13.11 12.79
N ARG A 230 -17.07 14.11 13.67
CA ARG A 230 -16.41 15.36 13.31
C ARG A 230 -15.28 15.66 14.28
N PRO A 231 -14.27 16.42 13.88
CA PRO A 231 -13.22 16.87 14.78
C PRO A 231 -13.80 17.45 16.07
N ARG A 232 -13.22 17.08 17.21
CA ARG A 232 -13.60 17.48 18.58
C ARG A 232 -14.94 16.94 19.10
N GLN A 233 -15.63 16.15 18.33
CA GLN A 233 -16.86 15.47 18.76
C GLN A 233 -16.51 14.17 19.49
N LYS A 234 -16.64 14.15 20.81
CA LYS A 234 -16.38 12.95 21.61
C LYS A 234 -17.46 11.89 21.41
N VAL A 235 -17.01 10.65 21.21
CA VAL A 235 -17.86 9.46 21.12
C VAL A 235 -17.49 8.51 22.24
N THR A 236 -18.48 8.12 23.06
CA THR A 236 -18.25 7.17 24.18
C THR A 236 -18.83 5.81 23.84
N LEU A 237 -18.01 4.78 23.89
CA LEU A 237 -18.35 3.38 23.63
C LEU A 237 -17.76 2.50 24.74
N GLY A 238 -18.61 2.00 25.62
CA GLY A 238 -18.18 1.29 26.81
C GLY A 238 -17.27 2.13 27.68
N CYS A 239 -16.08 1.63 28.00
CA CYS A 239 -15.09 2.39 28.78
C CYS A 239 -14.26 3.39 27.96
N PHE A 240 -14.39 3.42 26.63
CA PHE A 240 -13.65 4.31 25.76
C PHE A 240 -14.38 5.59 25.47
N THR A 241 -13.66 6.72 25.47
CA THR A 241 -14.12 8.00 24.91
C THR A 241 -13.12 8.43 23.84
N VAL A 242 -13.55 8.43 22.59
CA VAL A 242 -12.73 8.76 21.42
C VAL A 242 -13.04 10.17 20.95
N GLU A 243 -12.02 11.04 20.88
CA GLU A 243 -12.11 12.38 20.30
C GLU A 243 -11.37 12.41 18.96
N PRO A 244 -12.07 12.63 17.83
CA PRO A 244 -11.43 12.84 16.55
C PRO A 244 -10.70 14.20 16.51
N ILE A 245 -9.48 14.20 15.99
CA ILE A 245 -8.62 15.38 15.82
C ILE A 245 -8.36 15.53 14.33
N HIS A 246 -8.60 16.71 13.77
CA HIS A 246 -8.30 16.98 12.36
C HIS A 246 -6.80 16.92 12.10
N VAL A 247 -6.40 16.19 11.03
CA VAL A 247 -5.04 16.17 10.50
C VAL A 247 -5.03 16.37 8.99
N ASN A 248 -3.99 17.03 8.46
CA ASN A 248 -3.81 17.10 7.02
C ASN A 248 -3.26 15.77 6.49
N HIS A 249 -3.77 15.38 5.33
CA HIS A 249 -3.26 14.26 4.54
C HIS A 249 -3.47 14.55 3.05
N SER A 250 -3.33 13.56 2.18
CA SER A 250 -3.60 13.69 0.74
C SER A 250 -5.08 13.58 0.36
N ILE A 251 -5.94 13.36 1.33
CA ILE A 251 -7.40 13.24 1.18
C ILE A 251 -8.10 14.10 2.25
N PRO A 252 -9.23 14.76 1.93
CA PRO A 252 -10.01 15.52 2.92
C PRO A 252 -10.52 14.65 4.07
N ASP A 253 -10.86 15.32 5.17
CA ASP A 253 -11.47 14.71 6.37
C ASP A 253 -10.62 13.64 7.05
N SER A 254 -9.29 13.71 6.95
CA SER A 254 -8.41 12.82 7.70
C SER A 254 -8.41 13.15 9.19
N LEU A 255 -8.45 12.10 10.01
CA LEU A 255 -8.58 12.18 11.46
C LEU A 255 -7.48 11.40 12.18
N ALA A 256 -6.91 12.00 13.20
CA ALA A 256 -6.28 11.30 14.32
C ALA A 256 -7.32 11.07 15.41
N PHE A 257 -7.05 10.14 16.33
CA PHE A 257 -7.92 9.84 17.46
C PHE A 257 -7.18 9.97 18.79
N ALA A 258 -7.75 10.75 19.72
CA ALA A 258 -7.40 10.65 21.13
C ALA A 258 -8.38 9.66 21.79
N ILE A 259 -7.85 8.51 22.19
CA ILE A 259 -8.59 7.37 22.76
C ILE A 259 -8.36 7.41 24.28
N ASP A 260 -9.35 7.89 25.01
CA ASP A 260 -9.33 8.01 26.46
C ASP A 260 -10.05 6.81 27.10
N CYS A 261 -9.42 6.21 28.09
CA CYS A 261 -9.98 5.12 28.87
C CYS A 261 -9.37 5.13 30.30
N PRO A 262 -9.84 4.27 31.23
CA PRO A 262 -9.32 4.21 32.60
C PRO A 262 -7.81 3.99 32.74
N ALA A 263 -7.13 3.48 31.70
CA ALA A 263 -5.67 3.31 31.70
C ALA A 263 -4.92 4.61 31.39
N GLY A 264 -5.56 5.56 30.73
CA GLY A 264 -5.00 6.82 30.25
C GLY A 264 -5.37 7.10 28.81
N VAL A 265 -4.79 8.15 28.23
CA VAL A 265 -5.05 8.60 26.85
C VAL A 265 -4.00 8.03 25.91
N VAL A 266 -4.45 7.43 24.82
CA VAL A 266 -3.61 7.05 23.67
C VAL A 266 -3.96 7.95 22.48
N ILE A 267 -2.95 8.49 21.80
CA ILE A 267 -3.13 9.17 20.52
C ILE A 267 -2.72 8.24 19.39
N HIS A 268 -3.64 8.01 18.44
CA HIS A 268 -3.41 7.31 17.19
C HIS A 268 -3.50 8.34 16.06
N THR A 269 -2.39 8.64 15.38
CA THR A 269 -2.36 9.75 14.43
C THR A 269 -3.14 9.47 13.14
N GLY A 270 -3.35 8.20 12.77
CA GLY A 270 -3.62 7.88 11.38
C GLY A 270 -2.49 8.42 10.50
N ASP A 271 -2.75 8.55 9.21
CA ASP A 271 -1.81 9.17 8.27
C ASP A 271 -1.89 10.69 8.38
N PHE A 272 -0.76 11.35 8.53
CA PHE A 272 -0.75 12.79 8.74
C PHE A 272 0.45 13.50 8.11
N LYS A 273 0.27 14.78 7.85
CA LYS A 273 1.33 15.78 7.66
C LYS A 273 0.94 17.06 8.37
N VAL A 274 1.80 18.06 8.36
CA VAL A 274 1.48 19.41 8.84
C VAL A 274 1.59 20.39 7.67
N ASP A 275 0.47 20.73 7.06
CA ASP A 275 0.42 21.70 5.97
C ASP A 275 -0.09 23.06 6.50
N TYR A 276 0.80 24.04 6.60
CA TYR A 276 0.45 25.37 7.09
C TYR A 276 -0.27 26.24 6.05
N THR A 277 -0.28 25.82 4.80
CA THR A 277 -0.97 26.48 3.69
C THR A 277 -1.81 25.48 2.91
N PRO A 278 -2.77 24.81 3.59
CA PRO A 278 -3.60 23.82 2.92
C PRO A 278 -4.43 24.46 1.80
N LEU A 279 -4.96 23.62 0.94
CA LEU A 279 -5.82 24.10 -0.14
C LEU A 279 -7.13 24.69 0.42
N SER A 280 -7.76 25.54 -0.39
CA SER A 280 -9.02 26.21 -0.01
C SER A 280 -10.06 25.18 0.48
N GLY A 281 -10.59 25.44 1.66
CA GLY A 281 -11.60 24.59 2.31
C GLY A 281 -11.08 23.57 3.32
N ASP A 282 -9.76 23.37 3.41
CA ASP A 282 -9.15 22.52 4.44
C ASP A 282 -8.56 23.35 5.59
N ALA A 283 -8.49 22.77 6.79
CA ALA A 283 -7.86 23.36 7.96
C ALA A 283 -6.42 22.85 8.13
N VAL A 284 -5.60 23.56 8.88
CA VAL A 284 -4.30 23.07 9.35
C VAL A 284 -4.52 21.96 10.38
N THR A 285 -3.63 20.98 10.44
CA THR A 285 -3.61 19.96 11.51
C THR A 285 -3.83 20.62 12.89
N ASP A 286 -4.79 20.09 13.68
CA ASP A 286 -5.17 20.66 14.99
C ASP A 286 -4.10 20.39 16.06
N LEU A 287 -2.93 21.00 15.85
CA LEU A 287 -1.80 20.96 16.80
C LEU A 287 -2.17 21.44 18.20
N PRO A 288 -3.06 22.49 18.38
CA PRO A 288 -3.51 22.91 19.70
C PRO A 288 -4.18 21.79 20.50
N THR A 289 -5.05 21.00 19.90
CA THR A 289 -5.71 19.86 20.59
C THR A 289 -4.70 18.79 21.00
N ILE A 290 -3.73 18.47 20.12
CA ILE A 290 -2.65 17.52 20.45
C ILE A 290 -1.83 18.03 21.65
N ALA A 291 -1.45 19.31 21.65
CA ALA A 291 -0.71 19.93 22.76
C ALA A 291 -1.55 20.00 24.06
N GLU A 292 -2.87 20.12 23.97
CA GLU A 292 -3.77 20.03 25.13
C GLU A 292 -3.71 18.66 25.78
N TYR A 293 -3.76 17.57 24.97
CA TYR A 293 -3.59 16.20 25.47
C TYR A 293 -2.20 15.97 26.03
N GLY A 294 -1.15 16.49 25.38
CA GLY A 294 0.22 16.41 25.90
C GLY A 294 0.38 17.02 27.28
N ARG A 295 -0.29 18.16 27.56
CA ARG A 295 -0.29 18.80 28.91
C ARG A 295 -1.11 18.03 29.95
N LYS A 296 -2.15 17.30 29.54
CA LYS A 296 -2.97 16.46 30.41
C LYS A 296 -2.28 15.14 30.75
N GLY A 297 -1.37 14.70 29.89
CA GLY A 297 -0.66 13.43 29.96
C GLY A 297 -1.17 12.43 28.92
N VAL A 298 -0.28 11.98 28.04
CA VAL A 298 -0.52 10.96 27.04
C VAL A 298 0.21 9.69 27.43
N LEU A 299 -0.53 8.61 27.61
CA LEU A 299 0.03 7.30 27.95
C LEU A 299 0.87 6.77 26.80
N ALA A 300 0.32 6.75 25.58
CA ALA A 300 1.06 6.32 24.40
C ALA A 300 0.70 7.13 23.17
N LEU A 301 1.67 7.23 22.25
CA LEU A 301 1.50 7.74 20.89
C LEU A 301 1.77 6.64 19.89
N LEU A 302 0.80 6.37 19.01
CA LEU A 302 0.98 5.58 17.79
C LEU A 302 1.02 6.56 16.63
N ALA A 303 2.14 6.64 15.88
CA ALA A 303 2.30 7.64 14.83
C ALA A 303 2.86 7.07 13.53
N ASP A 304 2.34 7.60 12.40
CA ASP A 304 2.73 7.30 11.02
C ASP A 304 4.24 7.43 10.79
N SER A 305 4.84 6.39 10.22
CA SER A 305 6.28 6.29 9.97
C SER A 305 6.67 6.31 8.49
N THR A 306 5.73 6.43 7.57
CA THR A 306 5.94 6.28 6.12
C THR A 306 7.10 7.13 5.56
N ASN A 307 7.25 8.37 6.03
CA ASN A 307 8.34 9.25 5.61
C ASN A 307 9.44 9.45 6.66
N ALA A 308 9.57 8.55 7.63
CA ALA A 308 10.57 8.68 8.71
C ALA A 308 12.03 8.74 8.23
N GLU A 309 12.32 8.26 7.02
CA GLU A 309 13.65 8.35 6.40
C GLU A 309 13.92 9.72 5.74
N ARG A 310 12.88 10.57 5.55
CA ARG A 310 12.99 11.86 4.87
C ARG A 310 13.24 12.99 5.84
N PRO A 311 14.36 13.74 5.72
CA PRO A 311 14.63 14.89 6.56
C PRO A 311 13.72 16.08 6.19
N GLY A 312 13.55 17.01 7.12
CA GLY A 312 12.81 18.27 6.92
C GLY A 312 11.30 18.09 7.04
N PHE A 313 10.58 18.93 6.36
CA PHE A 313 9.11 19.00 6.32
C PHE A 313 8.58 18.51 4.99
N THR A 314 7.37 17.99 4.99
CA THR A 314 6.62 17.70 3.78
C THR A 314 6.20 18.99 3.09
N ALA A 315 6.36 19.06 1.76
CA ALA A 315 5.95 20.23 1.00
C ALA A 315 4.41 20.42 1.05
N THR A 316 3.98 21.67 0.92
CA THR A 316 2.54 22.02 0.89
C THR A 316 1.89 21.65 -0.44
N GLU A 317 0.59 21.37 -0.42
CA GLU A 317 -0.23 21.18 -1.63
C GLU A 317 -0.27 22.42 -2.53
N GLN A 318 -0.04 23.60 -1.98
CA GLN A 318 0.06 24.85 -2.75
C GLN A 318 1.21 24.79 -3.79
N THR A 319 2.34 24.17 -3.44
CA THR A 319 3.46 23.96 -4.37
C THR A 319 3.05 23.19 -5.61
N VAL A 320 2.20 22.17 -5.42
CA VAL A 320 1.68 21.37 -6.54
C VAL A 320 0.69 22.17 -7.38
N ALA A 321 -0.19 22.96 -6.75
CA ALA A 321 -1.11 23.84 -7.45
C ALA A 321 -0.37 24.77 -8.43
N GLU A 322 0.72 25.38 -7.97
CA GLU A 322 1.57 26.23 -8.81
C GLU A 322 2.30 25.44 -9.91
N GLY A 323 2.81 24.25 -9.58
CA GLY A 323 3.44 23.34 -10.55
C GLY A 323 2.51 22.96 -11.68
N VAL A 324 1.30 22.49 -11.34
CA VAL A 324 0.28 22.10 -12.32
C VAL A 324 -0.20 23.30 -13.13
N ARG A 325 -0.37 24.49 -12.55
CA ARG A 325 -0.70 25.73 -13.24
C ARG A 325 0.32 26.06 -14.33
N ARG A 326 1.63 25.98 -14.01
CA ARG A 326 2.72 26.18 -15.01
C ARG A 326 2.63 25.16 -16.15
N LEU A 327 2.28 23.91 -15.86
CA LEU A 327 2.11 22.87 -16.87
C LEU A 327 0.89 23.10 -17.76
N PHE A 328 -0.23 23.60 -17.22
CA PHE A 328 -1.38 24.01 -18.02
C PHE A 328 -1.01 25.12 -19.02
N ALA A 329 -0.23 26.11 -18.60
CA ALA A 329 0.27 27.15 -19.50
C ALA A 329 1.22 26.57 -20.59
N LYS A 330 2.12 25.63 -20.21
CA LYS A 330 3.04 24.94 -21.14
C LYS A 330 2.30 24.06 -22.15
N ALA A 331 1.18 23.46 -21.78
CA ALA A 331 0.39 22.60 -22.67
C ALA A 331 -0.11 23.36 -23.91
N GLY A 332 -0.38 24.68 -23.82
CA GLY A 332 -0.79 25.52 -24.94
C GLY A 332 -2.11 25.03 -25.56
N LYS A 333 -2.08 24.73 -26.88
CA LYS A 333 -3.24 24.24 -27.62
C LYS A 333 -3.44 22.72 -27.59
N ARG A 334 -2.71 21.99 -26.78
CA ARG A 334 -2.82 20.52 -26.68
C ARG A 334 -3.94 20.11 -25.72
N ARG A 335 -4.47 18.91 -25.91
CA ARG A 335 -5.34 18.28 -24.94
C ARG A 335 -4.51 17.92 -23.70
N ILE A 336 -5.04 18.23 -22.53
CA ILE A 336 -4.38 17.91 -21.25
C ILE A 336 -5.00 16.63 -20.70
N ILE A 337 -4.15 15.67 -20.33
CA ILE A 337 -4.56 14.43 -19.63
C ILE A 337 -3.82 14.39 -18.31
N VAL A 338 -4.55 14.35 -17.20
CA VAL A 338 -3.95 14.28 -15.85
C VAL A 338 -4.31 12.95 -15.21
N ALA A 339 -3.30 12.15 -14.89
CA ALA A 339 -3.46 10.92 -14.15
C ALA A 339 -3.16 11.18 -12.67
N THR A 340 -4.09 10.83 -11.79
CA THR A 340 -3.97 10.99 -10.34
C THR A 340 -4.72 9.89 -9.60
N PHE A 341 -4.56 9.81 -8.28
CA PHE A 341 -5.37 8.93 -7.44
C PHE A 341 -6.82 9.40 -7.41
N ALA A 342 -7.75 8.47 -7.53
CA ALA A 342 -9.20 8.77 -7.50
C ALA A 342 -9.68 9.27 -6.12
N SER A 343 -8.95 8.97 -5.07
CA SER A 343 -9.20 9.45 -3.70
C SER A 343 -8.68 10.86 -3.44
N ASN A 344 -7.75 11.37 -4.26
CA ASN A 344 -7.20 12.71 -4.07
C ASN A 344 -8.16 13.79 -4.63
N ILE A 345 -9.23 14.03 -3.87
CA ILE A 345 -10.29 14.99 -4.24
C ILE A 345 -9.73 16.41 -4.36
N TYR A 346 -8.77 16.79 -3.52
CA TYR A 346 -8.09 18.08 -3.63
C TYR A 346 -7.42 18.28 -4.99
N ARG A 347 -6.73 17.26 -5.52
CA ARG A 347 -6.08 17.32 -6.83
C ARG A 347 -7.11 17.39 -7.95
N VAL A 348 -8.22 16.66 -7.84
CA VAL A 348 -9.32 16.73 -8.81
C VAL A 348 -9.89 18.14 -8.83
N GLN A 349 -10.13 18.77 -7.67
CA GLN A 349 -10.61 20.15 -7.60
C GLN A 349 -9.62 21.13 -8.23
N GLN A 350 -8.33 21.05 -7.90
CA GLN A 350 -7.30 21.91 -8.52
C GLN A 350 -7.31 21.84 -10.06
N ILE A 351 -7.45 20.63 -10.61
CA ILE A 351 -7.48 20.44 -12.07
C ILE A 351 -8.74 21.05 -12.66
N ILE A 352 -9.89 20.91 -12.00
CA ILE A 352 -11.16 21.52 -12.43
C ILE A 352 -11.05 23.04 -12.41
N ASP A 353 -10.49 23.62 -11.35
CA ASP A 353 -10.32 25.09 -11.24
C ASP A 353 -9.42 25.63 -12.37
N LEU A 354 -8.30 24.96 -12.63
CA LEU A 354 -7.41 25.32 -13.74
C LEU A 354 -8.05 25.12 -15.12
N ALA A 355 -8.92 24.13 -15.27
CA ALA A 355 -9.69 23.94 -16.50
C ALA A 355 -10.69 25.08 -16.70
N ILE A 356 -11.38 25.52 -15.64
CA ILE A 356 -12.28 26.68 -15.66
C ILE A 356 -11.51 27.94 -16.06
N GLU A 357 -10.39 28.23 -15.38
CA GLU A 357 -9.53 29.39 -15.66
C GLU A 357 -9.05 29.41 -17.12
N SER A 358 -8.71 28.24 -17.70
CA SER A 358 -8.24 28.12 -19.07
C SER A 358 -9.37 27.95 -20.11
N GLY A 359 -10.64 28.03 -19.68
CA GLY A 359 -11.82 27.89 -20.55
C GLY A 359 -11.93 26.52 -21.22
N ARG A 360 -11.58 25.44 -20.50
CA ARG A 360 -11.60 24.05 -20.94
C ARG A 360 -12.75 23.28 -20.30
N LYS A 361 -13.21 22.24 -20.98
CA LYS A 361 -14.13 21.22 -20.46
C LYS A 361 -13.35 20.12 -19.77
N VAL A 362 -13.92 19.51 -18.77
CA VAL A 362 -13.31 18.42 -18.01
C VAL A 362 -14.12 17.14 -18.21
N ALA A 363 -13.45 16.09 -18.66
CA ALA A 363 -13.98 14.73 -18.63
C ALA A 363 -13.24 13.89 -17.58
N VAL A 364 -13.92 12.91 -17.00
CA VAL A 364 -13.30 11.94 -16.07
C VAL A 364 -13.34 10.54 -16.68
N SER A 365 -12.29 9.74 -16.42
CA SER A 365 -12.16 8.38 -16.96
C SER A 365 -11.56 7.42 -15.93
N GLY A 366 -12.15 6.24 -15.84
CA GLY A 366 -11.87 5.23 -14.83
C GLY A 366 -13.03 5.11 -13.85
N ARG A 367 -13.44 3.86 -13.49
CA ARG A 367 -14.63 3.64 -12.66
C ARG A 367 -14.56 4.37 -11.32
N SER A 368 -13.50 4.16 -10.56
CA SER A 368 -13.30 4.82 -9.27
C SER A 368 -13.20 6.35 -9.38
N MET A 369 -12.58 6.88 -10.46
CA MET A 369 -12.51 8.33 -10.69
C MET A 369 -13.90 8.94 -10.91
N VAL A 370 -14.76 8.28 -11.70
CA VAL A 370 -16.14 8.73 -11.96
C VAL A 370 -16.95 8.68 -10.66
N SER A 371 -17.00 7.51 -10.01
CA SER A 371 -17.78 7.30 -8.78
C SER A 371 -17.37 8.25 -7.65
N ASN A 372 -16.06 8.41 -7.41
CA ASN A 372 -15.57 9.29 -6.35
C ASN A 372 -15.79 10.78 -6.69
N THR A 373 -15.69 11.17 -7.97
CA THR A 373 -15.98 12.54 -8.41
C THR A 373 -17.46 12.89 -8.21
N GLU A 374 -18.36 12.00 -8.59
CA GLU A 374 -19.81 12.16 -8.41
C GLU A 374 -20.16 12.25 -6.92
N MET A 375 -19.71 11.29 -6.12
CA MET A 375 -19.92 11.27 -4.67
C MET A 375 -19.35 12.53 -3.99
N ALA A 376 -18.13 12.97 -4.34
CA ALA A 376 -17.54 14.15 -3.74
C ALA A 376 -18.31 15.44 -4.11
N ARG A 377 -18.91 15.53 -5.30
CA ARG A 377 -19.82 16.61 -5.68
C ARG A 377 -21.10 16.59 -4.85
N GLU A 378 -21.74 15.44 -4.72
CA GLU A 378 -22.97 15.28 -3.94
C GLU A 378 -22.77 15.66 -2.46
N LEU A 379 -21.62 15.30 -1.90
CA LEU A 379 -21.26 15.60 -0.52
C LEU A 379 -20.76 17.06 -0.33
N GLY A 380 -20.49 17.79 -1.42
CA GLY A 380 -20.04 19.19 -1.37
C GLY A 380 -18.54 19.39 -1.17
N TYR A 381 -17.71 18.38 -1.41
CA TYR A 381 -16.25 18.48 -1.39
C TYR A 381 -15.66 18.88 -2.73
N LEU A 382 -16.42 18.72 -3.81
CA LEU A 382 -15.99 19.04 -5.16
C LEU A 382 -17.00 19.99 -5.81
N HIS A 383 -16.49 21.13 -6.31
CA HIS A 383 -17.29 22.18 -6.92
C HIS A 383 -16.94 22.31 -8.40
N ALA A 384 -17.90 22.10 -9.26
CA ALA A 384 -17.77 22.32 -10.69
C ALA A 384 -19.09 22.83 -11.28
N PRO A 385 -19.08 23.92 -12.07
CA PRO A 385 -20.27 24.32 -12.81
C PRO A 385 -20.70 23.20 -13.78
N ASP A 386 -22.02 23.01 -13.94
CA ASP A 386 -22.57 21.94 -14.78
C ASP A 386 -22.10 21.98 -16.23
N ASN A 387 -21.79 23.19 -16.76
CA ASN A 387 -21.30 23.35 -18.11
C ASN A 387 -19.81 23.03 -18.28
N VAL A 388 -19.06 22.73 -17.22
CA VAL A 388 -17.62 22.41 -17.27
C VAL A 388 -17.40 20.91 -17.41
N LEU A 389 -18.14 20.11 -16.64
CA LEU A 389 -18.04 18.66 -16.68
C LEU A 389 -18.78 18.12 -17.91
N ILE A 390 -18.11 17.23 -18.64
CA ILE A 390 -18.67 16.51 -19.77
C ILE A 390 -18.45 15.00 -19.60
N THR A 391 -19.27 14.20 -20.23
CA THR A 391 -19.06 12.75 -20.24
C THR A 391 -17.86 12.38 -21.13
N ILE A 392 -17.24 11.24 -20.87
CA ILE A 392 -16.11 10.74 -21.68
C ILE A 392 -16.52 10.52 -23.16
N ASP A 393 -17.78 10.20 -23.43
CA ASP A 393 -18.29 10.01 -24.80
C ASP A 393 -18.41 11.33 -25.57
N GLU A 394 -18.47 12.46 -24.86
CA GLU A 394 -18.54 13.79 -25.47
C GLU A 394 -17.17 14.39 -25.78
N ILE A 395 -16.09 13.79 -25.31
CA ILE A 395 -14.73 14.34 -25.40
C ILE A 395 -14.35 14.73 -26.84
N ASN A 396 -14.80 13.96 -27.83
CA ASN A 396 -14.50 14.14 -29.24
C ASN A 396 -15.39 15.21 -29.92
N LYS A 397 -16.38 15.79 -29.21
CA LYS A 397 -17.18 16.92 -29.71
C LYS A 397 -16.46 18.26 -29.57
N TYR A 398 -15.38 18.29 -28.77
CA TYR A 398 -14.61 19.50 -28.48
C TYR A 398 -13.22 19.42 -29.11
N PRO A 399 -12.66 20.56 -29.55
CA PRO A 399 -11.29 20.58 -30.04
C PRO A 399 -10.30 20.28 -28.89
N PRO A 400 -9.13 19.66 -29.18
CA PRO A 400 -8.17 19.22 -28.16
C PRO A 400 -7.80 20.30 -27.12
N GLU A 401 -7.59 21.53 -27.57
CA GLU A 401 -7.25 22.68 -26.72
C GLU A 401 -8.35 23.08 -25.73
N LYS A 402 -9.56 22.55 -25.90
CA LYS A 402 -10.69 22.81 -25.01
C LYS A 402 -10.99 21.67 -24.05
N VAL A 403 -10.11 20.67 -23.97
CA VAL A 403 -10.35 19.46 -23.20
C VAL A 403 -9.25 19.24 -22.16
N VAL A 404 -9.67 18.92 -20.95
CA VAL A 404 -8.89 18.30 -19.87
C VAL A 404 -9.52 16.95 -19.56
N LEU A 405 -8.72 15.90 -19.50
CA LEU A 405 -9.14 14.56 -19.07
C LEU A 405 -8.46 14.22 -17.75
N ILE A 406 -9.25 13.93 -16.73
CA ILE A 406 -8.75 13.38 -15.45
C ILE A 406 -8.93 11.86 -15.49
N THR A 407 -7.89 11.10 -15.16
CA THR A 407 -7.91 9.65 -15.34
C THR A 407 -7.22 8.89 -14.21
N THR A 408 -7.62 7.63 -14.03
CA THR A 408 -6.90 6.66 -13.19
C THR A 408 -5.71 6.07 -13.93
N GLY A 409 -4.84 5.35 -13.22
CA GLY A 409 -3.71 4.63 -13.80
C GLY A 409 -2.36 5.28 -13.54
N SER A 410 -2.29 6.16 -12.54
CA SER A 410 -1.04 6.80 -12.12
C SER A 410 -0.01 5.81 -11.56
N GLN A 411 -0.43 4.62 -11.15
CA GLN A 411 0.41 3.52 -10.65
C GLN A 411 0.71 2.43 -11.68
N GLY A 412 0.23 2.62 -12.92
CA GLY A 412 0.50 1.67 -14.01
C GLY A 412 -0.34 0.41 -13.97
N GLU A 413 -1.45 0.39 -13.24
CA GLU A 413 -2.35 -0.75 -13.13
C GLU A 413 -2.82 -1.20 -14.53
N PRO A 414 -2.72 -2.50 -14.86
CA PRO A 414 -2.88 -2.98 -16.24
C PRO A 414 -4.23 -2.64 -16.90
N LEU A 415 -5.31 -2.64 -16.09
CA LEU A 415 -6.67 -2.39 -16.56
C LEU A 415 -7.13 -0.93 -16.36
N SER A 416 -6.26 -0.07 -15.86
CA SER A 416 -6.57 1.36 -15.65
C SER A 416 -6.80 2.10 -16.98
N ALA A 417 -7.44 3.24 -16.90
CA ALA A 417 -7.74 4.03 -18.09
C ALA A 417 -6.45 4.51 -18.78
N LEU A 418 -5.45 5.01 -18.03
CA LEU A 418 -4.18 5.46 -18.60
C LEU A 418 -3.38 4.32 -19.23
N SER A 419 -3.32 3.14 -18.59
CA SER A 419 -2.65 1.95 -19.16
C SER A 419 -3.27 1.51 -20.49
N ARG A 420 -4.60 1.53 -20.58
CA ARG A 420 -5.31 1.26 -21.84
C ARG A 420 -5.05 2.33 -22.91
N MET A 421 -4.91 3.59 -22.51
CA MET A 421 -4.50 4.67 -23.43
C MET A 421 -3.08 4.44 -23.96
N ALA A 422 -2.13 4.09 -23.08
CA ALA A 422 -0.75 3.77 -23.45
C ALA A 422 -0.63 2.58 -24.41
N GLN A 423 -1.56 1.62 -24.31
CA GLN A 423 -1.66 0.44 -25.19
C GLN A 423 -2.52 0.67 -26.44
N ALA A 424 -3.00 1.92 -26.69
CA ALA A 424 -3.94 2.27 -27.74
C ALA A 424 -5.25 1.43 -27.73
N SER A 425 -5.64 0.88 -26.58
CA SER A 425 -6.82 0.01 -26.40
C SER A 425 -8.00 0.71 -25.70
N HIS A 426 -7.86 2.00 -25.35
CA HIS A 426 -8.95 2.78 -24.75
C HIS A 426 -10.03 3.08 -25.81
N ARG A 427 -11.31 2.86 -25.47
CA ARG A 427 -12.42 2.94 -26.44
C ARG A 427 -12.66 4.33 -26.99
N GLN A 428 -12.65 5.37 -26.14
CA GLN A 428 -13.02 6.74 -26.49
C GLN A 428 -11.82 7.65 -26.73
N VAL A 429 -10.65 7.37 -26.15
CA VAL A 429 -9.49 8.25 -26.16
C VAL A 429 -8.34 7.60 -26.92
N ARG A 430 -7.90 8.25 -28.01
CA ARG A 430 -6.66 7.93 -28.71
C ARG A 430 -5.62 8.97 -28.36
N VAL A 431 -4.49 8.53 -27.84
CA VAL A 431 -3.36 9.39 -27.50
C VAL A 431 -2.47 9.61 -28.72
N GLY A 432 -1.91 10.81 -28.84
CA GLY A 432 -1.03 11.17 -29.95
C GLY A 432 -0.22 12.45 -29.67
N PRO A 433 0.43 13.03 -30.71
CA PRO A 433 1.32 14.19 -30.58
C PRO A 433 0.66 15.48 -30.04
N ASN A 434 -0.66 15.57 -30.13
CA ASN A 434 -1.43 16.71 -29.63
C ASN A 434 -1.87 16.54 -28.17
N ASP A 435 -1.31 15.59 -27.45
CA ASP A 435 -1.60 15.35 -26.04
C ASP A 435 -0.44 15.76 -25.15
N PHE A 436 -0.80 16.39 -24.04
CA PHE A 436 0.08 16.75 -22.95
C PHE A 436 -0.37 16.02 -21.70
N ILE A 437 0.44 15.05 -21.25
CA ILE A 437 0.07 14.13 -20.18
C ILE A 437 0.84 14.45 -18.92
N ILE A 438 0.13 14.59 -17.81
CA ILE A 438 0.70 14.86 -16.48
C ILE A 438 0.38 13.67 -15.58
N ILE A 439 1.39 12.97 -15.10
CA ILE A 439 1.26 11.96 -14.06
C ILE A 439 1.51 12.63 -12.72
N SER A 440 0.40 12.95 -12.02
CA SER A 440 0.39 13.68 -10.75
C SER A 440 0.37 12.69 -9.58
N ALA A 441 1.34 11.78 -9.57
CA ALA A 441 1.58 10.79 -8.55
C ALA A 441 3.04 10.34 -8.59
N ARG A 442 3.55 9.83 -7.48
CA ARG A 442 4.81 9.07 -7.45
C ARG A 442 4.48 7.58 -7.44
N PRO A 443 5.31 6.74 -8.07
CA PRO A 443 5.15 5.30 -7.96
C PRO A 443 5.20 4.87 -6.48
N ILE A 444 4.23 4.06 -6.08
CA ILE A 444 4.32 3.31 -4.84
C ILE A 444 5.47 2.30 -4.99
N PRO A 445 6.28 2.06 -3.96
CA PRO A 445 7.35 1.05 -4.03
C PRO A 445 6.84 -0.27 -4.61
N GLY A 446 7.56 -0.80 -5.62
CA GLY A 446 7.15 -1.98 -6.40
C GLY A 446 6.46 -1.68 -7.74
N ASN A 447 5.87 -0.50 -7.93
CA ASN A 447 5.16 -0.11 -9.16
C ASN A 447 6.03 0.61 -10.22
N GLU A 448 7.32 0.85 -9.94
CA GLU A 448 8.20 1.63 -10.82
C GLU A 448 8.28 1.07 -12.24
N LYS A 449 8.36 -0.26 -12.38
CA LYS A 449 8.42 -0.94 -13.68
C LYS A 449 7.13 -0.79 -14.47
N THR A 450 5.99 -0.89 -13.83
CA THR A 450 4.68 -0.77 -14.48
C THR A 450 4.40 0.67 -14.90
N VAL A 451 4.69 1.64 -14.05
CA VAL A 451 4.61 3.08 -14.37
C VAL A 451 5.52 3.42 -15.55
N THR A 452 6.80 2.97 -15.51
CA THR A 452 7.76 3.18 -16.60
C THR A 452 7.25 2.60 -17.93
N LYS A 453 6.62 1.42 -17.91
CA LYS A 453 6.01 0.81 -19.10
C LYS A 453 4.89 1.67 -19.69
N VAL A 454 4.04 2.24 -18.84
CA VAL A 454 2.96 3.15 -19.27
C VAL A 454 3.54 4.43 -19.85
N VAL A 455 4.51 5.06 -19.18
CA VAL A 455 5.20 6.27 -19.68
C VAL A 455 5.80 6.03 -21.06
N ASN A 456 6.56 4.94 -21.24
CA ASN A 456 7.16 4.58 -22.51
C ASN A 456 6.11 4.36 -23.60
N GLY A 457 4.99 3.70 -23.28
CA GLY A 457 3.88 3.51 -24.22
C GLY A 457 3.30 4.86 -24.70
N LEU A 458 3.06 5.79 -23.79
CA LEU A 458 2.54 7.13 -24.11
C LEU A 458 3.52 7.95 -24.94
N LEU A 459 4.82 7.93 -24.61
CA LEU A 459 5.88 8.58 -25.37
C LEU A 459 5.99 8.01 -26.80
N THR A 460 5.86 6.69 -26.96
CA THR A 460 5.88 6.00 -28.26
C THR A 460 4.71 6.45 -29.17
N LEU A 461 3.57 6.82 -28.58
CA LEU A 461 2.42 7.39 -29.30
C LEU A 461 2.63 8.87 -29.68
N GLY A 462 3.76 9.48 -29.28
CA GLY A 462 4.14 10.85 -29.62
C GLY A 462 3.65 11.91 -28.63
N ALA A 463 3.01 11.55 -27.52
CA ALA A 463 2.59 12.49 -26.49
C ALA A 463 3.78 13.08 -25.72
N GLU A 464 3.67 14.33 -25.26
CA GLU A 464 4.57 14.84 -24.24
C GLU A 464 4.08 14.40 -22.86
N VAL A 465 4.94 13.71 -22.09
CA VAL A 465 4.60 13.14 -20.78
C VAL A 465 5.45 13.76 -19.70
N ILE A 466 4.80 14.31 -18.69
CA ILE A 466 5.41 14.85 -17.47
C ILE A 466 5.19 13.82 -16.34
N TYR A 467 6.26 13.35 -15.74
CA TYR A 467 6.24 12.30 -14.71
C TYR A 467 7.35 12.50 -13.69
N GLU A 468 7.21 11.88 -12.53
CA GLU A 468 8.16 11.88 -11.41
C GLU A 468 8.63 13.29 -10.98
N ASN A 469 9.94 13.49 -10.87
CA ASN A 469 10.55 14.72 -10.37
C ASN A 469 10.78 15.78 -11.45
N MET A 470 10.18 15.66 -12.64
CA MET A 470 10.33 16.66 -13.71
C MET A 470 9.75 18.03 -13.33
N TYR A 471 8.67 18.01 -12.55
CA TYR A 471 7.97 19.19 -12.02
C TYR A 471 7.34 18.84 -10.67
N ASP A 472 6.97 19.87 -9.89
CA ASP A 472 6.24 19.72 -8.64
C ASP A 472 4.77 19.34 -8.92
N THR A 473 4.54 18.09 -9.30
CA THR A 473 3.21 17.56 -9.64
C THR A 473 2.61 16.71 -8.53
N HIS A 474 3.40 16.39 -7.50
CA HIS A 474 2.96 15.55 -6.38
C HIS A 474 3.74 15.88 -5.11
N VAL A 475 3.05 15.90 -3.98
CA VAL A 475 3.63 15.92 -2.64
C VAL A 475 3.09 14.74 -1.84
N SER A 476 3.87 14.30 -0.86
CA SER A 476 3.45 13.21 0.04
C SER A 476 2.32 13.67 0.97
N GLY A 477 1.46 12.74 1.36
CA GLY A 477 0.47 12.94 2.43
C GLY A 477 1.04 12.72 3.83
N HIS A 478 2.26 12.18 3.96
CA HIS A 478 2.84 11.72 5.23
C HIS A 478 3.91 12.66 5.74
N ALA A 479 4.01 12.75 7.06
CA ALA A 479 4.95 13.56 7.82
C ALA A 479 6.41 13.15 7.61
N CYS A 480 7.29 14.10 7.27
CA CYS A 480 8.73 13.95 7.34
C CYS A 480 9.25 14.11 8.78
N GLN A 481 10.57 13.95 8.99
CA GLN A 481 11.18 13.87 10.33
C GLN A 481 10.85 15.06 11.24
N GLU A 482 10.82 16.29 10.71
CA GLU A 482 10.56 17.46 11.57
C GLU A 482 9.10 17.56 12.01
N GLU A 483 8.17 17.08 11.18
CA GLU A 483 6.75 16.98 11.54
C GLU A 483 6.51 15.85 12.55
N GLN A 484 7.22 14.71 12.42
CA GLN A 484 7.20 13.62 13.39
C GLN A 484 7.75 14.08 14.76
N LYS A 485 8.85 14.85 14.77
CA LYS A 485 9.39 15.47 15.99
C LYS A 485 8.40 16.44 16.62
N LEU A 486 7.70 17.23 15.80
CA LEU A 486 6.67 18.15 16.25
C LEU A 486 5.53 17.38 16.94
N MET A 487 5.03 16.32 16.31
CA MET A 487 3.97 15.46 16.87
C MET A 487 4.41 14.84 18.20
N LEU A 488 5.58 14.22 18.25
CA LEU A 488 6.16 13.67 19.48
C LEU A 488 6.28 14.72 20.59
N THR A 489 6.79 15.93 20.25
CA THR A 489 7.00 17.01 21.23
C THR A 489 5.68 17.56 21.78
N LEU A 490 4.65 17.70 20.94
CA LEU A 490 3.35 18.22 21.37
C LEU A 490 2.55 17.20 22.17
N ALA A 491 2.53 15.93 21.74
CA ALA A 491 1.85 14.85 22.43
C ALA A 491 2.57 14.46 23.74
N HIS A 492 3.90 14.60 23.79
CA HIS A 492 4.76 14.31 24.95
C HIS A 492 4.39 12.97 25.64
N PRO A 493 4.36 11.85 24.90
CA PRO A 493 3.84 10.58 25.40
C PRO A 493 4.78 9.92 26.40
N GLN A 494 4.22 9.09 27.32
CA GLN A 494 5.02 8.22 28.18
C GLN A 494 5.64 7.08 27.36
N PHE A 495 4.87 6.47 26.45
CA PHE A 495 5.31 5.41 25.54
C PHE A 495 5.14 5.82 24.07
N PHE A 496 6.04 5.36 23.22
CA PHE A 496 5.97 5.60 21.80
C PHE A 496 6.03 4.29 21.00
N LEU A 497 5.06 4.10 20.11
CA LEU A 497 4.96 2.98 19.17
C LEU A 497 4.88 3.54 17.75
N PRO A 498 5.96 3.49 16.96
CA PRO A 498 5.89 3.83 15.54
C PRO A 498 5.02 2.81 14.82
N VAL A 499 4.10 3.30 13.98
CA VAL A 499 3.16 2.47 13.18
C VAL A 499 3.19 2.90 11.72
N HIS A 500 2.48 2.18 10.84
CA HIS A 500 2.32 2.50 9.43
C HIS A 500 3.64 2.65 8.68
N GLY A 501 4.29 1.54 8.37
CA GLY A 501 5.55 1.53 7.63
C GLY A 501 6.29 0.21 7.68
N GLU A 502 7.21 0.03 6.72
CA GLU A 502 8.18 -1.05 6.74
C GLU A 502 9.11 -0.93 7.96
N PHE A 503 9.72 -2.03 8.37
CA PHE A 503 10.59 -2.08 9.55
C PHE A 503 11.68 -0.99 9.56
N LYS A 504 12.27 -0.65 8.40
CA LYS A 504 13.27 0.41 8.27
C LYS A 504 12.71 1.79 8.65
N GLN A 505 11.45 2.07 8.29
CA GLN A 505 10.74 3.32 8.58
C GLN A 505 10.37 3.39 10.06
N LEU A 506 9.79 2.31 10.61
CA LEU A 506 9.48 2.19 12.04
C LEU A 506 10.73 2.40 12.90
N LYS A 507 11.84 1.77 12.49
CA LYS A 507 13.13 1.91 13.18
C LYS A 507 13.65 3.35 13.13
N ARG A 508 13.59 3.99 11.96
CA ARG A 508 14.02 5.39 11.81
C ARG A 508 13.17 6.36 12.66
N HIS A 509 11.86 6.10 12.75
CA HIS A 509 10.97 6.91 13.59
C HIS A 509 11.27 6.69 15.09
N ALA A 510 11.52 5.44 15.51
CA ALA A 510 11.96 5.13 16.87
C ALA A 510 13.29 5.82 17.22
N GLU A 511 14.28 5.81 16.31
CA GLU A 511 15.56 6.52 16.46
C GLU A 511 15.35 8.05 16.57
N THR A 512 14.42 8.61 15.81
CA THR A 512 14.04 10.04 15.90
C THR A 512 13.49 10.36 17.30
N ALA A 513 12.61 9.52 17.83
CA ALA A 513 12.07 9.68 19.19
C ALA A 513 13.15 9.54 20.26
N GLU A 514 14.08 8.57 20.11
CA GLU A 514 15.23 8.40 21.01
C GLU A 514 16.13 9.65 21.03
N HIS A 515 16.38 10.25 19.87
CA HIS A 515 17.20 11.47 19.75
C HIS A 515 16.59 12.71 20.40
N LEU A 516 15.26 12.79 20.54
CA LEU A 516 14.60 13.86 21.27
C LEU A 516 14.91 13.82 22.79
N GLY A 517 15.22 12.64 23.33
CA GLY A 517 15.83 12.46 24.65
C GLY A 517 14.90 12.59 25.85
N TYR A 518 13.61 12.85 25.68
CA TYR A 518 12.65 12.94 26.79
C TYR A 518 11.79 11.67 26.97
N ILE A 519 11.71 10.81 25.96
CA ILE A 519 11.10 9.48 26.08
C ILE A 519 12.22 8.50 26.42
N PRO A 520 12.18 7.81 27.56
CA PRO A 520 13.17 6.77 27.88
C PRO A 520 13.21 5.69 26.79
N LYS A 521 14.40 5.23 26.44
CA LYS A 521 14.59 4.24 25.36
C LYS A 521 13.74 2.98 25.53
N GLN A 522 13.58 2.49 26.76
CA GLN A 522 12.74 1.33 27.09
C GLN A 522 11.24 1.58 26.89
N ASN A 523 10.83 2.84 26.71
CA ASN A 523 9.45 3.24 26.46
C ASN A 523 9.17 3.46 24.96
N ILE A 524 10.18 3.26 24.11
CA ILE A 524 10.05 3.29 22.63
C ILE A 524 10.06 1.84 22.15
N TYR A 525 8.96 1.39 21.56
CA TYR A 525 8.80 -0.01 21.19
C TYR A 525 8.34 -0.17 19.74
N ILE A 526 9.13 -0.90 18.94
CA ILE A 526 8.76 -1.30 17.58
C ILE A 526 8.04 -2.65 17.71
N ALA A 527 6.74 -2.61 17.59
CA ALA A 527 5.88 -3.79 17.70
C ALA A 527 5.83 -4.58 16.38
N GLU A 528 5.35 -5.81 16.49
CA GLU A 528 5.02 -6.68 15.35
C GLU A 528 3.51 -6.94 15.32
N ASN A 529 2.96 -7.23 14.13
CA ASN A 529 1.55 -7.60 13.98
C ASN A 529 1.23 -8.83 14.84
N GLY A 530 0.13 -8.77 15.56
CA GLY A 530 -0.33 -9.82 16.46
C GLY A 530 0.21 -9.75 17.88
N GLN A 531 1.19 -8.90 18.19
CA GLN A 531 1.63 -8.72 19.58
C GLN A 531 0.57 -8.00 20.40
N ASN A 532 0.20 -8.58 21.53
CA ASN A 532 -0.72 -7.98 22.50
C ASN A 532 0.09 -7.20 23.54
N ILE A 533 0.09 -5.86 23.40
CA ILE A 533 0.91 -4.95 24.19
C ILE A 533 0.07 -4.41 25.34
N ARG A 534 0.42 -4.81 26.56
CA ARG A 534 -0.17 -4.29 27.78
C ARG A 534 0.53 -2.98 28.18
N LEU A 535 -0.25 -1.93 28.34
CA LEU A 535 0.19 -0.58 28.71
C LEU A 535 -0.54 -0.10 29.96
N SER A 536 0.19 0.46 30.90
CA SER A 536 -0.36 1.15 32.07
C SER A 536 0.61 2.24 32.52
N ALA A 537 0.20 3.07 33.46
CA ALA A 537 1.12 4.03 34.10
C ALA A 537 2.37 3.38 34.70
N ASP A 538 2.29 2.09 35.07
CA ASP A 538 3.37 1.35 35.71
C ASP A 538 4.39 0.80 34.70
N GLY A 539 4.03 0.66 33.40
CA GLY A 539 4.93 0.12 32.41
C GLY A 539 4.25 -0.43 31.16
N MET A 540 5.09 -0.96 30.26
CA MET A 540 4.71 -1.60 29.02
C MET A 540 5.29 -3.03 28.97
N THR A 541 4.47 -4.01 28.61
CA THR A 541 4.89 -5.41 28.45
C THR A 541 4.16 -6.04 27.26
N VAL A 542 4.80 -6.97 26.58
CA VAL A 542 4.15 -7.84 25.60
C VAL A 542 3.71 -9.11 26.34
N GLU A 543 2.40 -9.37 26.36
CA GLU A 543 1.87 -10.50 27.13
C GLU A 543 1.80 -11.79 26.31
N ASN A 544 1.25 -11.71 25.09
CA ASN A 544 1.09 -12.86 24.20
C ASN A 544 1.03 -12.38 22.75
N THR A 545 1.00 -13.34 21.82
CA THR A 545 0.78 -13.10 20.41
C THR A 545 -0.56 -13.72 20.01
N VAL A 546 -1.37 -12.99 19.26
CA VAL A 546 -2.65 -13.45 18.71
C VAL A 546 -2.52 -13.73 17.22
N THR A 547 -3.52 -14.42 16.66
CA THR A 547 -3.56 -14.65 15.22
C THR A 547 -3.67 -13.32 14.47
N ALA A 548 -2.62 -12.99 13.73
CA ALA A 548 -2.55 -11.87 12.82
C ALA A 548 -1.73 -12.31 11.60
N GLY A 549 -2.15 -11.92 10.42
CA GLY A 549 -1.46 -12.36 9.21
C GLY A 549 -2.07 -11.76 7.95
N ALA A 550 -1.70 -12.36 6.85
CA ALA A 550 -2.15 -11.98 5.51
C ALA A 550 -3.09 -13.06 4.97
N VAL A 551 -4.28 -12.67 4.55
CA VAL A 551 -5.25 -13.51 3.86
C VAL A 551 -5.35 -13.03 2.42
N MET A 552 -5.02 -13.90 1.47
CA MET A 552 -5.02 -13.57 0.04
C MET A 552 -6.42 -13.69 -0.52
N VAL A 553 -6.76 -12.77 -1.42
CA VAL A 553 -8.02 -12.75 -2.18
C VAL A 553 -7.70 -12.90 -3.66
N ASP A 554 -8.36 -13.85 -4.31
CA ASP A 554 -8.26 -14.15 -5.74
C ASP A 554 -9.68 -14.35 -6.30
N GLY A 555 -10.18 -13.38 -7.04
CA GLY A 555 -11.57 -13.35 -7.50
C GLY A 555 -12.57 -13.42 -6.35
N TYR A 556 -13.35 -14.49 -6.29
CA TYR A 556 -14.29 -14.74 -5.20
C TYR A 556 -13.70 -15.54 -4.04
N GLY A 557 -12.49 -16.11 -4.21
CA GLY A 557 -11.78 -16.89 -3.19
C GLY A 557 -11.17 -15.98 -2.13
N VAL A 558 -11.36 -16.32 -0.87
CA VAL A 558 -10.80 -15.59 0.28
C VAL A 558 -10.10 -16.57 1.19
N GLY A 559 -8.75 -16.56 1.18
CA GLY A 559 -7.92 -17.43 2.01
C GLY A 559 -7.74 -18.86 1.50
N ASP A 560 -8.19 -19.17 0.28
CA ASP A 560 -7.97 -20.45 -0.41
C ASP A 560 -6.63 -20.51 -1.18
N VAL A 561 -6.02 -19.35 -1.42
CA VAL A 561 -4.66 -19.24 -1.96
C VAL A 561 -3.66 -19.19 -0.81
N GLY A 562 -2.91 -20.27 -0.63
CA GLY A 562 -1.84 -20.35 0.37
C GLY A 562 -0.45 -20.43 -0.28
N ASN A 563 0.60 -20.52 0.55
CA ASN A 563 2.00 -20.57 0.09
C ASN A 563 2.28 -21.71 -0.92
N VAL A 564 1.55 -22.83 -0.81
CA VAL A 564 1.70 -23.95 -1.76
C VAL A 564 1.19 -23.55 -3.14
N VAL A 565 0.02 -22.91 -3.21
CA VAL A 565 -0.57 -22.45 -4.48
C VAL A 565 0.31 -21.37 -5.11
N LEU A 566 0.80 -20.42 -4.33
CA LEU A 566 1.72 -19.38 -4.83
C LEU A 566 3.01 -19.97 -5.38
N ARG A 567 3.63 -20.91 -4.65
CA ARG A 567 4.83 -21.60 -5.12
C ARG A 567 4.58 -22.34 -6.43
N ASP A 568 3.45 -23.01 -6.55
CA ASP A 568 3.10 -23.74 -7.79
C ASP A 568 2.85 -22.77 -8.94
N ARG A 569 2.17 -21.64 -8.72
CA ARG A 569 1.99 -20.56 -9.71
C ARG A 569 3.32 -19.94 -10.13
N HIS A 570 4.22 -19.70 -9.18
CA HIS A 570 5.56 -19.20 -9.44
C HIS A 570 6.33 -20.17 -10.33
N HIS A 571 6.38 -21.44 -9.98
CA HIS A 571 7.04 -22.51 -10.74
C HIS A 571 6.46 -22.63 -12.17
N LEU A 572 5.13 -22.60 -12.31
CA LEU A 572 4.46 -22.58 -13.61
C LEU A 572 4.83 -21.36 -14.45
N SER A 573 5.02 -20.19 -13.82
CA SER A 573 5.36 -18.94 -14.52
C SER A 573 6.79 -18.93 -15.04
N GLU A 574 7.73 -19.61 -14.38
CA GLU A 574 9.15 -19.65 -14.74
C GLU A 574 9.45 -20.68 -15.83
N ASP A 575 9.06 -21.93 -15.60
CA ASP A 575 9.49 -23.07 -16.41
C ASP A 575 8.35 -23.82 -17.13
N GLY A 576 7.09 -23.46 -16.84
CA GLY A 576 5.91 -24.08 -17.46
C GLY A 576 5.61 -25.49 -16.94
N ILE A 577 4.82 -26.27 -17.71
CA ILE A 577 4.34 -27.60 -17.33
C ILE A 577 4.51 -28.61 -18.46
N ILE A 578 4.84 -29.85 -18.08
CA ILE A 578 4.77 -31.03 -18.93
C ILE A 578 3.77 -32.01 -18.29
N ILE A 579 2.74 -32.35 -19.02
CA ILE A 579 1.75 -33.37 -18.64
C ILE A 579 2.12 -34.65 -19.36
N VAL A 580 2.19 -35.74 -18.61
CA VAL A 580 2.43 -37.09 -19.15
C VAL A 580 1.16 -37.90 -18.96
N THR A 581 0.61 -38.47 -20.05
CA THR A 581 -0.58 -39.32 -19.97
C THR A 581 -0.26 -40.73 -20.48
N ALA A 582 -0.66 -41.76 -19.74
CA ALA A 582 -0.57 -43.16 -20.19
C ALA A 582 -1.74 -43.97 -19.62
N ALA A 583 -2.21 -44.95 -20.39
CA ALA A 583 -3.16 -45.97 -19.94
C ALA A 583 -2.40 -47.28 -19.63
N ILE A 584 -2.66 -47.84 -18.46
CA ILE A 584 -1.94 -49.00 -17.93
C ILE A 584 -2.96 -50.06 -17.50
N ASP A 585 -2.72 -51.30 -17.89
CA ASP A 585 -3.51 -52.48 -17.46
C ASP A 585 -3.31 -52.71 -15.96
N GLY A 586 -4.39 -52.57 -15.18
CA GLY A 586 -4.36 -52.75 -13.72
C GLY A 586 -4.02 -54.16 -13.27
N SER A 587 -4.14 -55.18 -14.14
CA SER A 587 -3.90 -56.58 -13.80
C SER A 587 -2.41 -57.00 -13.93
N ASN A 588 -1.69 -56.44 -14.91
CA ASN A 588 -0.33 -56.82 -15.22
C ASN A 588 0.65 -55.63 -15.32
N GLY A 589 0.12 -54.39 -15.19
CA GLY A 589 0.90 -53.16 -15.25
C GLY A 589 1.38 -52.73 -16.64
N GLN A 590 0.94 -53.43 -17.71
CA GLN A 590 1.38 -53.17 -19.07
C GLN A 590 0.82 -51.85 -19.60
N VAL A 591 1.63 -51.08 -20.31
CA VAL A 591 1.18 -49.85 -20.97
C VAL A 591 0.33 -50.20 -22.18
N LEU A 592 -0.96 -49.83 -22.15
CA LEU A 592 -1.92 -50.06 -23.22
C LEU A 592 -1.94 -48.94 -24.26
N SER A 593 -1.66 -47.71 -23.85
CA SER A 593 -1.63 -46.54 -24.72
C SER A 593 -0.78 -45.42 -24.11
N GLY A 594 -0.12 -44.65 -24.96
CA GLY A 594 0.84 -43.62 -24.57
C GLY A 594 2.26 -44.16 -24.42
N PRO A 595 3.19 -43.48 -23.70
CA PRO A 595 2.96 -42.20 -23.02
C PRO A 595 2.86 -41.02 -23.99
N ASP A 596 1.87 -40.16 -23.81
CA ASP A 596 1.78 -38.89 -24.52
C ASP A 596 2.24 -37.75 -23.64
N LEU A 597 2.99 -36.79 -24.24
CA LEU A 597 3.53 -35.65 -23.56
C LEU A 597 2.92 -34.36 -24.12
N VAL A 598 2.30 -33.55 -23.22
CA VAL A 598 1.76 -32.24 -23.56
C VAL A 598 2.54 -31.18 -22.80
N SER A 599 3.14 -30.24 -23.53
CA SER A 599 3.89 -29.11 -22.93
C SER A 599 3.13 -27.81 -23.07
N ARG A 600 3.13 -26.98 -21.99
CA ARG A 600 2.63 -25.61 -21.98
C ARG A 600 3.58 -24.70 -21.20
N GLY A 601 3.92 -23.54 -21.79
CA GLY A 601 4.80 -22.54 -21.15
C GLY A 601 6.27 -22.96 -21.03
N PHE A 602 6.66 -24.18 -21.41
CA PHE A 602 8.03 -24.69 -21.31
C PHE A 602 8.81 -24.50 -22.62
N VAL A 603 8.40 -25.16 -23.70
CA VAL A 603 9.04 -25.08 -25.02
C VAL A 603 8.02 -24.96 -26.14
N TYR A 604 8.44 -24.38 -27.27
CA TYR A 604 7.64 -24.40 -28.48
C TYR A 604 7.82 -25.80 -29.14
N VAL A 605 6.82 -26.63 -28.96
CA VAL A 605 6.88 -28.08 -29.30
C VAL A 605 7.32 -28.34 -30.76
N ARG A 606 6.86 -27.51 -31.71
CA ARG A 606 7.20 -27.66 -33.15
C ARG A 606 8.69 -27.47 -33.48
N GLU A 607 9.42 -26.77 -32.62
CA GLU A 607 10.87 -26.53 -32.78
C GLU A 607 11.71 -27.37 -31.81
N SER A 608 11.07 -28.26 -31.04
CA SER A 608 11.69 -29.04 -29.96
C SER A 608 11.31 -30.54 -30.06
N GLU A 609 11.06 -31.06 -31.27
CA GLU A 609 10.62 -32.45 -31.49
C GLU A 609 11.61 -33.46 -30.91
N GLU A 610 12.93 -33.28 -31.15
CA GLU A 610 13.98 -34.16 -30.60
C GLU A 610 13.96 -34.18 -29.06
N LEU A 611 13.77 -33.04 -28.42
CA LEU A 611 13.69 -32.96 -26.96
C LEU A 611 12.47 -33.71 -26.43
N MET A 612 11.31 -33.52 -27.07
CA MET A 612 10.04 -34.11 -26.65
C MET A 612 10.03 -35.63 -26.90
N GLU A 613 10.62 -36.11 -28.01
CA GLU A 613 10.74 -37.53 -28.30
C GLU A 613 11.71 -38.22 -27.33
N GLY A 614 12.86 -37.59 -27.04
CA GLY A 614 13.77 -38.09 -26.01
C GLY A 614 13.13 -38.10 -24.62
N ALA A 615 12.27 -37.12 -24.32
CA ALA A 615 11.50 -37.08 -23.08
C ALA A 615 10.48 -38.22 -23.00
N ARG A 616 9.79 -38.55 -24.12
CA ARG A 616 8.87 -39.68 -24.25
C ARG A 616 9.60 -40.99 -23.95
N THR A 617 10.75 -41.22 -24.58
CA THR A 617 11.59 -42.42 -24.37
C THR A 617 12.00 -42.58 -22.90
N GLN A 618 12.32 -41.47 -22.18
CA GLN A 618 12.64 -41.57 -20.75
C GLN A 618 11.44 -41.98 -19.90
N VAL A 619 10.23 -41.55 -20.26
CA VAL A 619 8.99 -41.96 -19.59
C VAL A 619 8.72 -43.43 -19.84
N GLU A 620 8.84 -43.91 -21.09
CA GLU A 620 8.71 -45.33 -21.46
C GLU A 620 9.64 -46.18 -20.63
N MET A 621 10.94 -45.85 -20.61
CA MET A 621 11.94 -46.54 -19.80
C MET A 621 11.62 -46.53 -18.28
N ALA A 622 11.04 -45.46 -17.76
CA ALA A 622 10.65 -45.36 -16.35
C ALA A 622 9.44 -46.24 -16.03
N LEU A 623 8.47 -46.34 -16.95
CA LEU A 623 7.32 -47.23 -16.84
C LEU A 623 7.76 -48.70 -16.91
N ASP A 624 8.59 -49.09 -17.89
CA ASP A 624 9.11 -50.44 -18.03
C ASP A 624 9.90 -50.91 -16.81
N ARG A 625 10.74 -50.03 -16.23
CA ARG A 625 11.47 -50.32 -14.99
C ARG A 625 10.53 -50.50 -13.80
N SER A 626 9.43 -49.72 -13.76
CA SER A 626 8.45 -49.86 -12.69
C SER A 626 7.76 -51.21 -12.74
N LEU A 627 7.46 -51.71 -13.94
CA LEU A 627 6.97 -53.07 -14.20
C LEU A 627 7.98 -54.15 -13.76
N ALA A 628 9.24 -54.01 -14.20
CA ALA A 628 10.31 -54.99 -13.88
C ALA A 628 10.55 -55.08 -12.35
N ASP A 629 10.39 -53.99 -11.63
CA ASP A 629 10.54 -53.89 -10.18
C ASP A 629 9.26 -54.30 -9.41
N ASN A 630 8.21 -54.78 -10.08
CA ASN A 630 6.89 -55.11 -9.49
C ASN A 630 6.29 -53.96 -8.62
N LEU A 631 6.45 -52.71 -9.04
CA LEU A 631 5.86 -51.59 -8.35
C LEU A 631 4.36 -51.48 -8.70
N HIS A 632 3.50 -51.83 -7.74
CA HIS A 632 2.04 -51.74 -7.86
C HIS A 632 1.46 -50.49 -7.24
N ASP A 633 2.29 -49.68 -6.57
CA ASP A 633 1.87 -48.40 -5.98
C ASP A 633 1.99 -47.28 -7.00
N TRP A 634 0.83 -46.72 -7.38
CA TRP A 634 0.72 -45.61 -8.34
C TRP A 634 1.48 -44.36 -7.94
N ALA A 635 1.62 -44.08 -6.65
CA ALA A 635 2.37 -42.94 -6.17
C ALA A 635 3.87 -43.06 -6.49
N SER A 636 4.42 -44.27 -6.29
CA SER A 636 5.82 -44.63 -6.62
C SER A 636 6.08 -44.64 -8.12
N VAL A 637 5.16 -45.15 -8.93
CA VAL A 637 5.30 -45.13 -10.40
C VAL A 637 5.30 -43.67 -10.92
N LYS A 638 4.35 -42.82 -10.45
CA LYS A 638 4.30 -41.39 -10.79
C LYS A 638 5.55 -40.65 -10.34
N ALA A 639 6.10 -40.96 -9.16
CA ALA A 639 7.34 -40.35 -8.66
C ALA A 639 8.53 -40.73 -9.56
N ARG A 640 8.67 -41.99 -9.98
CA ARG A 640 9.74 -42.47 -10.88
C ARG A 640 9.66 -41.81 -12.26
N VAL A 641 8.47 -41.69 -12.84
CA VAL A 641 8.26 -41.00 -14.12
C VAL A 641 8.67 -39.51 -13.97
N ARG A 642 8.26 -38.88 -12.88
CA ARG A 642 8.62 -37.46 -12.60
C ARG A 642 10.14 -37.28 -12.48
N GLU A 643 10.81 -38.14 -11.73
CA GLU A 643 12.27 -38.09 -11.53
C GLU A 643 13.06 -38.32 -12.82
N ALA A 644 12.70 -39.34 -13.60
CA ALA A 644 13.36 -39.66 -14.87
C ALA A 644 13.22 -38.48 -15.86
N LEU A 645 12.01 -37.96 -16.01
CA LEU A 645 11.72 -36.86 -16.91
C LEU A 645 12.36 -35.55 -16.46
N SER A 646 12.27 -35.20 -15.16
CA SER A 646 12.92 -34.03 -14.58
C SER A 646 14.44 -34.04 -14.79
N SER A 647 15.08 -35.20 -14.53
CA SER A 647 16.53 -35.38 -14.73
C SER A 647 16.93 -35.22 -16.19
N TYR A 648 16.15 -35.76 -17.12
CA TYR A 648 16.40 -35.65 -18.56
C TYR A 648 16.27 -34.18 -19.02
N ILE A 649 15.16 -33.53 -18.71
CA ILE A 649 14.87 -32.16 -19.11
C ILE A 649 15.93 -31.21 -18.55
N TYR A 650 16.26 -31.31 -17.25
CA TYR A 650 17.28 -30.47 -16.63
C TYR A 650 18.67 -30.63 -17.26
N ARG A 651 19.07 -31.86 -17.57
CA ARG A 651 20.36 -32.10 -18.25
C ARG A 651 20.43 -31.43 -19.62
N ARG A 652 19.32 -31.43 -20.38
CA ARG A 652 19.27 -30.90 -21.75
C ARG A 652 19.05 -29.36 -21.77
N THR A 653 18.26 -28.83 -20.85
CA THR A 653 17.77 -27.44 -20.94
C THR A 653 18.18 -26.54 -19.79
N LYS A 654 18.63 -27.10 -18.64
CA LYS A 654 18.83 -26.43 -17.36
C LYS A 654 17.55 -25.77 -16.81
N ARG A 655 16.38 -26.21 -17.24
CA ARG A 655 15.06 -25.81 -16.81
C ARG A 655 14.39 -26.95 -16.07
N SER A 656 13.45 -26.62 -15.20
CA SER A 656 12.75 -27.57 -14.32
C SER A 656 11.24 -27.38 -14.38
N PRO A 657 10.58 -27.66 -15.54
CA PRO A 657 9.13 -27.50 -15.65
C PRO A 657 8.39 -28.40 -14.64
N MET A 658 7.21 -27.98 -14.24
CA MET A 658 6.32 -28.82 -13.44
C MET A 658 5.93 -30.06 -14.22
N ILE A 659 6.16 -31.27 -13.68
CA ILE A 659 5.83 -32.52 -14.31
C ILE A 659 4.62 -33.14 -13.63
N LEU A 660 3.55 -33.37 -14.40
CA LEU A 660 2.29 -33.92 -13.93
C LEU A 660 2.00 -35.27 -14.64
N PRO A 661 2.36 -36.42 -14.03
CA PRO A 661 1.98 -37.73 -14.54
C PRO A 661 0.50 -38.06 -14.25
N ILE A 662 -0.29 -38.29 -15.30
CA ILE A 662 -1.67 -38.75 -15.27
C ILE A 662 -1.70 -40.16 -15.81
N LEU A 663 -1.59 -41.17 -14.92
CA LEU A 663 -1.64 -42.58 -15.26
C LEU A 663 -3.07 -43.08 -14.98
N LEU A 664 -3.70 -43.64 -16.00
CA LEU A 664 -5.04 -44.19 -15.98
C LEU A 664 -4.96 -45.71 -15.91
N GLU A 665 -5.61 -46.28 -14.93
CA GLU A 665 -5.79 -47.73 -14.80
C GLU A 665 -7.01 -48.15 -15.63
N VAL A 666 -6.83 -49.16 -16.50
CA VAL A 666 -7.87 -49.66 -17.40
C VAL A 666 -8.05 -51.18 -17.19
#